data_5ce4a19a166fd48af4503edb4af7ad7f
#
_entry.id   5ce4a19a166fd48af4503edb4af7ad7f
#
_cell.length_a   1.000
_cell.length_b   1.000
_cell.length_c   1.000
_cell.angle_alpha   90.00
_cell.angle_beta   90.00
_cell.angle_gamma   90.00
#
_symmetry.space_group_name_H-M   'P 1'
#
loop_
_entity.id
_entity.type
_entity.pdbx_description
1 polymer ?
#
loop_
_entity_poly.entity_id
_entity_poly.type
_entity_poly.pdbx_seq_one_letter_code
_entity_poly.pdbx_strand_id
1 'polypeptide(L)'
;MSVQPRILLLAGASVLALSSGTAWSQQAGEPILLDPIVLTATSDASVQADGYVGGQAQVATKSNTPVAETQQSISVVTSQQIEDQGAETLGQALNYTAGVLGQPFGADPRFDSPTVRGFEARGSQYVNGLRQLRDFGAPAFEVYGLQQVEVLKGPNSSLYGAGSPAGIINQVQKRAQDFDFFEVGVGYDSNDSAQTFFDLNRVASPTLSWRLTGILRDGRTQIEDLTNERGYLGAALRYAPDDATTVDVIASFTKDAPISPPGVPFALTQTRDGKALRDRYFGEPGFDDSDREMANLGVEISHQLDNGWTLSQGFRVERFDWTYTGHYVSGLSDDGLSITRGANFQDESTTGLNLDTRLSNRVTTGAATHDLLLGLDIRQYDADTTTEFFFGQPIDASDPVYGGLPTTPAWYTSTSDISQKQIGLYAQDEIAVGNWRGSLAIRHDWTEQTGTEFTNFAGDSTIDQSDSATTGRVGLGYVMANGVMPYASYSTSFDPTIGIDDITGETLDPTEGKQWEVGVKYQPAGFDGLFSAAVYDLTQQNLVRNLGQGQNRQVGEVRSKGLELEATAALSADWDLRASYAFNETEQRSGPENGFEMPNAPRHLGSLWLDHDFGNGLRAGGGIRHIGERKGDFANTFDLDSVTLVDLAATYTRGNVEASVNLNNLTDEVYLANCGSFGCYYGEGRSVAAKVAYTW
;
A
#
# COMPACT_ATOMS: atom_id res chain seq x y z
N MET A 1 -5.24 7.27 41.00
CA MET A 1 -5.61 5.91 41.38
C MET A 1 -6.84 5.53 40.55
N SER A 2 -6.66 5.10 39.35
CA SER A 2 -7.73 4.45 38.57
C SER A 2 -7.15 3.09 38.11
N VAL A 3 -7.83 2.05 38.54
CA VAL A 3 -7.48 0.65 38.28
C VAL A 3 -8.03 0.32 36.90
N GLN A 4 -7.16 0.12 35.95
CA GLN A 4 -7.54 -0.48 34.65
C GLN A 4 -7.81 -1.98 34.84
N PRO A 5 -8.91 -2.53 34.29
CA PRO A 5 -9.14 -3.95 34.33
C PRO A 5 -8.28 -4.67 33.27
N ARG A 6 -7.29 -5.42 33.70
CA ARG A 6 -6.65 -6.43 32.87
C ARG A 6 -7.66 -7.50 32.51
N ILE A 7 -7.99 -7.61 31.24
CA ILE A 7 -8.81 -8.70 30.71
C ILE A 7 -7.92 -9.95 30.64
N LEU A 8 -8.08 -10.85 31.60
CA LEU A 8 -7.57 -12.22 31.52
C LEU A 8 -8.50 -13.02 30.61
N LEU A 9 -8.07 -13.32 29.39
CA LEU A 9 -8.71 -14.32 28.53
C LEU A 9 -8.37 -15.72 29.04
N LEU A 10 -9.27 -16.33 29.80
CA LEU A 10 -9.26 -17.74 30.11
C LEU A 10 -9.81 -18.51 28.90
N ALA A 11 -8.90 -19.17 28.14
CA ALA A 11 -9.26 -20.10 27.11
C ALA A 11 -9.89 -21.35 27.74
N GLY A 12 -11.21 -21.43 27.71
CA GLY A 12 -11.97 -22.64 28.05
C GLY A 12 -12.01 -23.59 26.87
N ALA A 13 -11.15 -24.61 26.85
CA ALA A 13 -11.23 -25.70 25.89
C ALA A 13 -12.42 -26.59 26.22
N SER A 14 -13.53 -26.49 25.50
CA SER A 14 -14.63 -27.44 25.51
C SER A 14 -14.37 -28.52 24.47
N VAL A 15 -14.05 -29.72 24.95
CA VAL A 15 -13.91 -30.95 24.15
C VAL A 15 -15.31 -31.39 23.69
N LEU A 16 -15.60 -31.22 22.40
CA LEU A 16 -16.76 -31.83 21.72
C LEU A 16 -16.34 -33.23 21.23
N ALA A 17 -16.94 -34.24 21.83
CA ALA A 17 -16.80 -35.66 21.40
C ALA A 17 -17.55 -35.86 20.07
N LEU A 18 -16.84 -36.15 19.00
CA LEU A 18 -17.40 -36.56 17.72
C LEU A 18 -17.59 -38.05 17.67
N SER A 19 -18.84 -38.46 17.45
CA SER A 19 -19.23 -39.85 17.20
C SER A 19 -18.76 -40.36 15.85
N SER A 20 -18.06 -41.46 15.82
CA SER A 20 -17.57 -42.19 14.63
C SER A 20 -18.71 -42.78 13.82
N GLY A 21 -18.97 -42.20 12.63
CA GLY A 21 -19.80 -42.79 11.59
C GLY A 21 -18.94 -43.64 10.64
N THR A 22 -19.33 -44.89 10.40
CA THR A 22 -18.67 -45.82 9.51
C THR A 22 -18.71 -45.39 8.04
N ALA A 23 -17.55 -45.23 7.43
CA ALA A 23 -17.40 -44.98 6.00
C ALA A 23 -17.72 -46.25 5.18
N TRP A 24 -18.58 -46.09 4.18
CA TRP A 24 -18.80 -47.09 3.13
C TRP A 24 -17.77 -46.82 2.00
N SER A 25 -16.98 -47.88 1.75
CA SER A 25 -16.01 -47.91 0.63
C SER A 25 -16.77 -48.00 -0.69
N GLN A 26 -16.59 -46.99 -1.58
CA GLN A 26 -16.95 -47.13 -2.99
C GLN A 26 -15.75 -47.69 -3.77
N GLN A 27 -16.04 -48.66 -4.64
CA GLN A 27 -15.07 -49.25 -5.57
C GLN A 27 -14.54 -48.20 -6.56
N ALA A 28 -13.21 -48.18 -6.72
CA ALA A 28 -12.56 -47.37 -7.74
C ALA A 28 -12.98 -47.81 -9.15
N GLY A 29 -13.69 -46.95 -9.88
CA GLY A 29 -13.84 -47.03 -11.33
C GLY A 29 -12.60 -46.49 -12.02
N GLU A 30 -12.31 -46.99 -13.24
CA GLU A 30 -11.20 -46.50 -14.06
C GLU A 30 -11.25 -44.97 -14.24
N PRO A 31 -10.10 -44.26 -14.27
CA PRO A 31 -10.08 -42.82 -14.46
C PRO A 31 -10.63 -42.47 -15.84
N ILE A 32 -11.73 -41.73 -15.86
CA ILE A 32 -12.24 -41.09 -17.07
C ILE A 32 -11.31 -39.89 -17.35
N LEU A 33 -10.46 -40.01 -18.39
CA LEU A 33 -9.74 -38.88 -18.92
C LEU A 33 -10.78 -37.93 -19.57
N LEU A 34 -11.14 -36.88 -18.85
CA LEU A 34 -11.88 -35.77 -19.43
C LEU A 34 -10.93 -34.98 -20.32
N ASP A 35 -11.38 -34.60 -21.53
CA ASP A 35 -10.69 -33.61 -22.33
C ASP A 35 -10.44 -32.34 -21.50
N PRO A 36 -9.31 -31.67 -21.69
CA PRO A 36 -9.05 -30.43 -20.93
C PRO A 36 -10.23 -29.47 -21.16
N ILE A 37 -10.95 -29.18 -20.09
CA ILE A 37 -11.96 -28.13 -20.09
C ILE A 37 -11.16 -26.85 -20.27
N VAL A 38 -11.15 -26.30 -21.48
CA VAL A 38 -10.73 -24.92 -21.73
C VAL A 38 -11.84 -24.06 -21.12
N LEU A 39 -11.69 -23.76 -19.85
CA LEU A 39 -12.47 -22.69 -19.23
C LEU A 39 -12.01 -21.39 -19.90
N THR A 40 -12.73 -20.96 -20.94
CA THR A 40 -12.83 -19.53 -21.24
C THR A 40 -13.67 -18.90 -20.13
N ALA A 41 -13.16 -18.94 -18.91
CA ALA A 41 -13.68 -18.09 -17.88
C ALA A 41 -13.43 -16.65 -18.38
N THR A 42 -14.49 -15.88 -18.51
CA THR A 42 -14.38 -14.44 -18.37
C THR A 42 -13.72 -14.23 -17.03
N SER A 43 -12.39 -14.07 -17.03
CA SER A 43 -11.61 -13.98 -15.80
C SER A 43 -12.01 -12.68 -15.12
N ASP A 44 -12.91 -12.79 -14.19
CA ASP A 44 -13.19 -11.73 -13.25
C ASP A 44 -11.91 -11.48 -12.47
N ALA A 45 -11.37 -10.27 -12.49
CA ALA A 45 -10.21 -9.88 -11.70
C ALA A 45 -10.44 -10.02 -10.19
N SER A 46 -11.65 -10.41 -9.79
CA SER A 46 -12.00 -10.82 -8.43
C SER A 46 -11.57 -12.25 -8.10
N VAL A 47 -11.15 -13.06 -9.09
CA VAL A 47 -10.65 -14.43 -8.84
C VAL A 47 -9.22 -14.35 -8.34
N GLN A 48 -8.97 -14.95 -7.20
CA GLN A 48 -7.63 -15.05 -6.62
C GLN A 48 -6.68 -15.70 -7.63
N ALA A 49 -5.54 -15.04 -7.91
CA ALA A 49 -4.51 -15.65 -8.74
C ALA A 49 -3.85 -16.78 -7.95
N ASP A 50 -3.83 -17.98 -8.51
CA ASP A 50 -3.04 -19.08 -7.98
C ASP A 50 -1.56 -18.83 -8.32
N GLY A 51 -0.68 -18.90 -7.31
CA GLY A 51 0.76 -18.70 -7.48
C GLY A 51 1.21 -17.24 -7.54
N TYR A 52 2.36 -17.01 -8.18
CA TYR A 52 3.06 -15.72 -8.18
C TYR A 52 2.67 -14.80 -9.34
N VAL A 53 2.16 -15.34 -10.44
CA VAL A 53 1.89 -14.57 -11.67
C VAL A 53 0.50 -13.95 -11.64
N GLY A 54 0.41 -12.66 -11.30
CA GLY A 54 -0.82 -11.88 -11.39
C GLY A 54 -1.10 -11.44 -12.82
N GLY A 55 -1.90 -12.20 -13.55
CA GLY A 55 -2.20 -11.93 -14.97
C GLY A 55 -3.19 -10.80 -15.21
N GLN A 56 -3.93 -10.37 -14.19
CA GLN A 56 -4.95 -9.33 -14.28
C GLN A 56 -4.81 -8.30 -13.17
N ALA A 57 -5.03 -7.04 -13.52
CA ALA A 57 -5.07 -5.92 -12.60
C ALA A 57 -6.08 -4.89 -13.12
N GLN A 58 -7.14 -4.66 -12.36
CA GLN A 58 -8.15 -3.66 -12.73
C GLN A 58 -7.63 -2.23 -12.63
N VAL A 59 -6.57 -2.01 -11.85
CA VAL A 59 -6.01 -0.67 -11.63
C VAL A 59 -5.56 0.03 -12.90
N ALA A 60 -5.18 -0.70 -13.96
CA ALA A 60 -4.65 -0.10 -15.18
C ALA A 60 -5.70 0.49 -16.10
N THR A 61 -6.81 -0.20 -16.27
CA THR A 61 -7.80 0.10 -17.32
C THR A 61 -9.24 0.12 -16.80
N LYS A 62 -9.45 -0.20 -15.52
CA LYS A 62 -10.79 -0.45 -14.94
C LYS A 62 -11.62 -1.46 -15.77
N SER A 63 -10.91 -2.33 -16.51
CA SER A 63 -11.46 -3.39 -17.37
C SER A 63 -10.65 -4.68 -17.21
N ASN A 64 -11.03 -5.74 -17.90
CA ASN A 64 -10.36 -7.04 -17.84
C ASN A 64 -9.18 -7.15 -18.85
N THR A 65 -8.52 -6.03 -19.21
CA THR A 65 -7.35 -6.06 -20.08
C THR A 65 -6.18 -6.78 -19.37
N PRO A 66 -5.59 -7.82 -19.98
CA PRO A 66 -4.44 -8.50 -19.38
C PRO A 66 -3.29 -7.55 -19.11
N VAL A 67 -2.59 -7.71 -17.98
CA VAL A 67 -1.42 -6.89 -17.63
C VAL A 67 -0.37 -6.89 -18.75
N ALA A 68 -0.19 -8.02 -19.44
CA ALA A 68 0.72 -8.17 -20.56
C ALA A 68 0.37 -7.29 -21.79
N GLU A 69 -0.90 -6.88 -21.93
CA GLU A 69 -1.38 -6.08 -23.07
C GLU A 69 -1.61 -4.60 -22.73
N THR A 70 -1.33 -4.18 -21.50
CA THR A 70 -1.44 -2.77 -21.08
C THR A 70 -0.16 -1.98 -21.39
N GLN A 71 -0.31 -0.71 -21.76
CA GLN A 71 0.82 0.17 -22.14
C GLN A 71 1.30 1.01 -20.96
N GLN A 72 1.43 0.38 -19.79
CA GLN A 72 1.95 1.00 -18.55
C GLN A 72 2.66 -0.04 -17.68
N SER A 73 3.59 0.41 -16.85
CA SER A 73 4.25 -0.42 -15.84
C SER A 73 3.28 -0.73 -14.70
N ILE A 74 3.02 -2.02 -14.49
CA ILE A 74 2.13 -2.53 -13.45
C ILE A 74 2.83 -3.68 -12.76
N SER A 75 2.78 -3.68 -11.44
CA SER A 75 3.20 -4.83 -10.61
C SER A 75 1.98 -5.36 -9.87
N VAL A 76 1.86 -6.68 -9.78
CA VAL A 76 0.86 -7.37 -8.98
C VAL A 76 1.58 -8.23 -7.95
N VAL A 77 1.20 -8.09 -6.69
CA VAL A 77 1.65 -8.94 -5.56
C VAL A 77 0.45 -9.76 -5.13
N THR A 78 0.51 -11.06 -5.33
CA THR A 78 -0.58 -11.98 -5.01
C THR A 78 -0.63 -12.31 -3.51
N SER A 79 -1.75 -12.84 -3.00
CA SER A 79 -1.86 -13.33 -1.62
C SER A 79 -0.80 -14.39 -1.32
N GLN A 80 -0.51 -15.30 -2.28
CA GLN A 80 0.54 -16.31 -2.13
C GLN A 80 1.91 -15.68 -1.87
N GLN A 81 2.27 -14.61 -2.60
CA GLN A 81 3.53 -13.90 -2.36
C GLN A 81 3.56 -13.21 -0.99
N ILE A 82 2.43 -12.63 -0.55
CA ILE A 82 2.30 -11.99 0.77
C ILE A 82 2.52 -13.03 1.87
N GLU A 83 1.91 -14.20 1.72
CA GLU A 83 1.99 -15.31 2.69
C GLU A 83 3.39 -15.94 2.73
N ASP A 84 3.96 -16.30 1.57
CA ASP A 84 5.29 -16.93 1.47
C ASP A 84 6.40 -16.00 1.99
N GLN A 85 6.29 -14.69 1.75
CA GLN A 85 7.25 -13.70 2.24
C GLN A 85 6.99 -13.29 3.70
N GLY A 86 5.86 -13.72 4.29
CA GLY A 86 5.48 -13.41 5.67
C GLY A 86 5.20 -11.94 5.91
N ALA A 87 4.74 -11.22 4.88
CA ALA A 87 4.48 -9.79 4.99
C ALA A 87 3.28 -9.51 5.91
N GLU A 88 3.43 -8.56 6.83
CA GLU A 88 2.42 -8.13 7.79
C GLU A 88 1.98 -6.67 7.59
N THR A 89 2.68 -5.93 6.71
CA THR A 89 2.36 -4.56 6.32
C THR A 89 2.36 -4.42 4.81
N LEU A 90 1.72 -3.37 4.28
CA LEU A 90 1.74 -3.05 2.85
C LEU A 90 3.18 -2.83 2.36
N GLY A 91 3.99 -2.12 3.15
CA GLY A 91 5.39 -1.89 2.84
C GLY A 91 6.18 -3.18 2.70
N GLN A 92 6.00 -4.14 3.61
CA GLN A 92 6.65 -5.45 3.54
C GLN A 92 6.19 -6.23 2.30
N ALA A 93 4.90 -6.24 1.98
CA ALA A 93 4.35 -6.90 0.79
C ALA A 93 4.96 -6.36 -0.52
N LEU A 94 5.39 -5.09 -0.54
CA LEU A 94 5.95 -4.42 -1.71
C LEU A 94 7.49 -4.46 -1.78
N ASN A 95 8.18 -5.05 -0.82
CA ASN A 95 9.65 -5.08 -0.74
C ASN A 95 10.35 -5.74 -1.95
N TYR A 96 9.66 -6.58 -2.70
CA TYR A 96 10.18 -7.25 -3.89
C TYR A 96 9.63 -6.67 -5.21
N THR A 97 9.08 -5.45 -5.18
CA THR A 97 8.44 -4.79 -6.32
C THR A 97 9.37 -3.76 -6.98
N ALA A 98 9.50 -3.80 -8.30
CA ALA A 98 10.37 -2.89 -9.05
C ALA A 98 9.99 -1.42 -8.85
N GLY A 99 10.98 -0.55 -8.58
CA GLY A 99 10.78 0.90 -8.43
C GLY A 99 10.00 1.33 -7.19
N VAL A 100 9.78 0.40 -6.24
CA VAL A 100 9.09 0.66 -4.97
C VAL A 100 10.07 0.46 -3.81
N LEU A 101 10.24 1.49 -2.97
CA LEU A 101 10.85 1.34 -1.66
C LEU A 101 9.71 1.10 -0.68
N GLY A 102 9.54 -0.16 -0.23
CA GLY A 102 8.38 -0.58 0.55
C GLY A 102 8.32 0.06 1.93
N GLN A 103 9.45 0.12 2.64
CA GLN A 103 9.54 0.58 4.03
C GLN A 103 10.46 1.81 4.16
N PRO A 104 10.09 2.97 3.56
CA PRO A 104 10.94 4.16 3.63
C PRO A 104 11.08 4.74 5.05
N PHE A 105 10.15 4.43 5.96
CA PHE A 105 10.19 4.88 7.37
C PHE A 105 10.76 3.81 8.32
N GLY A 106 11.29 2.70 7.79
CA GLY A 106 11.88 1.63 8.59
C GLY A 106 10.85 0.88 9.43
N ALA A 107 11.17 0.70 10.72
CA ALA A 107 10.36 -0.05 11.67
C ALA A 107 9.22 0.77 12.31
N ASP A 108 8.73 1.82 11.65
CA ASP A 108 7.65 2.66 12.17
C ASP A 108 6.28 2.04 11.86
N PRO A 109 5.51 1.56 12.87
CA PRO A 109 4.22 0.92 12.66
C PRO A 109 3.10 1.91 12.30
N ARG A 110 3.33 3.22 12.48
CA ARG A 110 2.37 4.29 12.15
C ARG A 110 2.34 4.58 10.65
N PHE A 111 3.51 4.52 9.96
CA PHE A 111 3.67 4.91 8.58
C PHE A 111 3.84 3.71 7.64
N ASP A 112 2.75 3.22 7.08
CA ASP A 112 2.75 2.20 6.02
C ASP A 112 2.56 2.90 4.65
N SER A 113 3.59 3.67 4.24
CA SER A 113 3.56 4.53 3.07
C SER A 113 4.79 4.32 2.19
N PRO A 114 4.74 3.37 1.24
CA PRO A 114 5.81 3.15 0.27
C PRO A 114 6.10 4.40 -0.59
N THR A 115 7.31 4.46 -1.17
CA THR A 115 7.62 5.39 -2.24
C THR A 115 7.69 4.68 -3.59
N VAL A 116 7.25 5.35 -4.65
CA VAL A 116 7.27 4.82 -6.02
C VAL A 116 8.04 5.80 -6.89
N ARG A 117 9.07 5.31 -7.59
CA ARG A 117 9.95 6.14 -8.46
C ARG A 117 10.56 7.35 -7.76
N GLY A 118 10.79 7.24 -6.44
CA GLY A 118 11.33 8.32 -5.59
C GLY A 118 10.30 9.33 -5.08
N PHE A 119 9.01 9.17 -5.40
CA PHE A 119 7.93 9.99 -4.87
C PHE A 119 7.14 9.27 -3.79
N GLU A 120 6.72 10.00 -2.76
CA GLU A 120 5.88 9.46 -1.71
C GLU A 120 4.49 9.06 -2.25
N ALA A 121 4.03 7.87 -1.86
CA ALA A 121 2.76 7.32 -2.31
C ALA A 121 1.67 7.35 -1.23
N ARG A 122 1.80 8.17 -0.18
CA ARG A 122 0.80 8.29 0.89
C ARG A 122 -0.58 8.63 0.35
N GLY A 123 -0.69 9.66 -0.48
CA GLY A 123 -1.92 10.07 -1.13
C GLY A 123 -2.34 9.21 -2.34
N SER A 124 -1.59 8.15 -2.62
CA SER A 124 -1.80 7.23 -3.77
C SER A 124 -2.39 5.89 -3.37
N GLN A 125 -2.88 5.73 -2.15
CA GLN A 125 -3.45 4.46 -1.68
C GLN A 125 -4.94 4.36 -2.03
N TYR A 126 -5.31 3.21 -2.55
CA TYR A 126 -6.67 2.88 -2.99
C TYR A 126 -7.09 1.53 -2.41
N VAL A 127 -8.36 1.37 -2.17
CA VAL A 127 -8.98 0.08 -1.79
C VAL A 127 -10.06 -0.24 -2.81
N ASN A 128 -9.94 -1.39 -3.47
CA ASN A 128 -10.84 -1.82 -4.54
C ASN A 128 -11.07 -0.73 -5.62
N GLY A 129 -10.00 -0.01 -5.99
CA GLY A 129 -10.04 1.04 -7.00
C GLY A 129 -10.61 2.39 -6.54
N LEU A 130 -10.94 2.57 -5.26
CA LEU A 130 -11.46 3.80 -4.68
C LEU A 130 -10.43 4.43 -3.73
N ARG A 131 -10.17 5.73 -3.88
CA ARG A 131 -9.10 6.43 -3.15
C ARG A 131 -9.36 6.47 -1.65
N GLN A 132 -8.30 6.28 -0.85
CA GLN A 132 -8.26 6.57 0.58
C GLN A 132 -7.51 7.87 0.82
N LEU A 133 -8.11 8.76 1.61
CA LEU A 133 -7.48 10.01 2.04
C LEU A 133 -7.31 10.02 3.55
N ARG A 134 -6.20 10.63 4.00
CA ARG A 134 -5.90 10.90 5.42
C ARG A 134 -5.23 12.25 5.51
N ASP A 135 -5.48 12.96 6.58
CA ASP A 135 -4.81 14.22 6.86
C ASP A 135 -3.43 13.96 7.48
N PHE A 136 -3.39 13.18 8.57
CA PHE A 136 -2.16 12.74 9.20
C PHE A 136 -1.81 11.29 8.82
N GLY A 137 -0.53 10.98 8.79
CA GLY A 137 -0.05 9.63 8.58
C GLY A 137 -0.47 8.99 7.26
N ALA A 138 -0.36 7.69 7.19
CA ALA A 138 -0.76 6.87 6.04
C ALA A 138 -1.96 5.98 6.39
N PRO A 139 -2.84 5.68 5.43
CA PRO A 139 -3.79 4.59 5.61
C PRO A 139 -3.03 3.30 5.93
N ALA A 140 -3.47 2.54 6.93
CA ALA A 140 -2.88 1.24 7.25
C ALA A 140 -3.97 0.17 7.14
N PHE A 141 -3.95 -0.57 6.04
CA PHE A 141 -4.86 -1.68 5.81
C PHE A 141 -4.21 -2.98 6.27
N GLU A 142 -4.99 -3.92 6.81
CA GLU A 142 -4.46 -5.23 7.22
C GLU A 142 -4.25 -6.12 5.99
N VAL A 143 -3.01 -6.51 5.72
CA VAL A 143 -2.66 -7.29 4.51
C VAL A 143 -3.26 -8.69 4.52
N TYR A 144 -3.54 -9.28 5.69
CA TYR A 144 -4.27 -10.55 5.79
C TYR A 144 -5.68 -10.46 5.20
N GLY A 145 -6.28 -9.26 5.19
CA GLY A 145 -7.56 -8.98 4.56
C GLY A 145 -7.50 -8.78 3.04
N LEU A 146 -6.30 -8.84 2.42
CA LEU A 146 -6.11 -8.58 0.99
C LEU A 146 -6.00 -9.86 0.18
N GLN A 147 -6.52 -9.80 -1.03
CA GLN A 147 -6.38 -10.82 -2.06
C GLN A 147 -5.14 -10.59 -2.94
N GLN A 148 -4.85 -9.31 -3.22
CA GLN A 148 -3.65 -8.87 -3.93
C GLN A 148 -3.38 -7.38 -3.70
N VAL A 149 -2.17 -6.96 -4.00
CA VAL A 149 -1.79 -5.55 -4.08
C VAL A 149 -1.35 -5.25 -5.51
N GLU A 150 -1.92 -4.21 -6.10
CA GLU A 150 -1.61 -3.77 -7.45
C GLU A 150 -0.89 -2.42 -7.39
N VAL A 151 0.23 -2.28 -8.09
CA VAL A 151 0.96 -1.02 -8.20
C VAL A 151 0.97 -0.56 -9.65
N LEU A 152 0.24 0.50 -9.95
CA LEU A 152 0.26 1.18 -11.24
C LEU A 152 1.18 2.39 -11.13
N LYS A 153 2.28 2.40 -11.88
CA LYS A 153 3.36 3.36 -11.73
C LYS A 153 3.19 4.56 -12.67
N GLY A 154 3.42 5.76 -12.13
CA GLY A 154 3.30 7.02 -12.85
C GLY A 154 1.89 7.62 -12.87
N PRO A 155 1.70 8.79 -13.53
CA PRO A 155 0.46 9.55 -13.54
C PRO A 155 -0.75 8.78 -14.07
N ASN A 156 -1.89 8.80 -13.36
CA ASN A 156 -3.11 8.07 -13.73
C ASN A 156 -4.42 8.82 -13.47
N SER A 157 -4.37 10.14 -13.43
CA SER A 157 -5.58 10.93 -13.19
C SER A 157 -6.64 10.78 -14.27
N SER A 158 -6.28 10.34 -15.48
CA SER A 158 -7.25 10.10 -16.57
C SER A 158 -8.33 9.05 -16.25
N LEU A 159 -8.12 8.18 -15.25
CA LEU A 159 -9.12 7.20 -14.78
C LEU A 159 -9.50 7.41 -13.31
N TYR A 160 -8.57 7.93 -12.52
CA TYR A 160 -8.70 7.96 -11.07
C TYR A 160 -8.87 9.39 -10.51
N GLY A 161 -8.84 10.43 -11.35
CA GLY A 161 -8.96 11.82 -10.92
C GLY A 161 -7.76 12.30 -10.12
N ALA A 162 -8.00 13.21 -9.20
CA ALA A 162 -6.96 13.77 -8.34
C ALA A 162 -6.11 12.69 -7.69
N GLY A 163 -4.77 12.81 -7.81
CA GLY A 163 -3.84 11.84 -7.26
C GLY A 163 -2.39 12.12 -7.60
N SER A 164 -1.49 11.61 -6.76
CA SER A 164 -0.05 11.77 -6.87
C SER A 164 0.50 11.26 -8.21
N PRO A 165 1.50 11.92 -8.78
CA PRO A 165 2.20 11.44 -9.97
C PRO A 165 3.04 10.17 -9.74
N ALA A 166 3.28 9.78 -8.48
CA ALA A 166 3.94 8.52 -8.14
C ALA A 166 3.22 7.30 -8.75
N GLY A 167 1.88 7.34 -8.77
CA GLY A 167 1.04 6.26 -9.24
C GLY A 167 -0.06 5.88 -8.26
N ILE A 168 -0.49 4.63 -8.31
CA ILE A 168 -1.57 4.08 -7.50
C ILE A 168 -1.11 2.78 -6.87
N ILE A 169 -1.32 2.64 -5.57
CA ILE A 169 -1.21 1.38 -4.83
C ILE A 169 -2.64 0.94 -4.48
N ASN A 170 -3.15 -0.04 -5.19
CA ASN A 170 -4.51 -0.55 -5.01
C ASN A 170 -4.50 -1.83 -4.19
N GLN A 171 -5.16 -1.79 -3.06
CA GLN A 171 -5.32 -2.89 -2.11
C GLN A 171 -6.65 -3.59 -2.41
N VAL A 172 -6.59 -4.78 -2.99
CA VAL A 172 -7.78 -5.56 -3.36
C VAL A 172 -8.16 -6.44 -2.18
N GLN A 173 -9.32 -6.18 -1.59
CA GLN A 173 -9.81 -6.96 -0.44
C GLN A 173 -10.26 -8.37 -0.84
N LYS A 174 -10.12 -9.32 0.09
CA LYS A 174 -10.65 -10.68 -0.04
C LYS A 174 -12.17 -10.64 -0.24
N ARG A 175 -12.67 -11.36 -1.28
CA ARG A 175 -14.09 -11.50 -1.60
C ARG A 175 -14.57 -12.89 -1.28
N ALA A 176 -15.90 -13.05 -1.13
CA ALA A 176 -16.52 -14.35 -0.99
C ALA A 176 -16.32 -15.19 -2.27
N GLN A 177 -15.96 -16.46 -2.09
CA GLN A 177 -15.68 -17.44 -3.13
C GLN A 177 -16.87 -18.37 -3.34
N ASP A 178 -16.83 -19.16 -4.42
CA ASP A 178 -17.86 -20.12 -4.79
C ASP A 178 -17.64 -21.54 -4.22
N PHE A 179 -16.70 -21.68 -3.29
CA PHE A 179 -16.39 -22.91 -2.56
C PHE A 179 -16.24 -22.66 -1.07
N ASP A 180 -16.53 -23.70 -0.25
CA ASP A 180 -16.37 -23.63 1.19
C ASP A 180 -14.92 -23.86 1.57
N PHE A 181 -14.39 -23.04 2.47
CA PHE A 181 -13.14 -23.31 3.20
C PHE A 181 -13.15 -22.60 4.55
N PHE A 182 -12.37 -23.15 5.49
CA PHE A 182 -12.23 -22.59 6.83
C PHE A 182 -10.77 -22.71 7.25
N GLU A 183 -10.20 -21.62 7.67
CA GLU A 183 -8.85 -21.54 8.22
C GLU A 183 -8.89 -20.89 9.58
N VAL A 184 -8.11 -21.41 10.54
CA VAL A 184 -7.81 -20.75 11.80
C VAL A 184 -6.34 -20.97 12.13
N GLY A 185 -5.69 -19.98 12.71
CA GLY A 185 -4.28 -20.11 13.03
C GLY A 185 -3.84 -19.22 14.18
N VAL A 186 -2.62 -19.49 14.63
CA VAL A 186 -1.88 -18.71 15.63
C VAL A 186 -0.47 -18.45 15.14
N GLY A 187 0.11 -17.35 15.59
CA GLY A 187 1.49 -16.99 15.27
C GLY A 187 2.20 -16.38 16.47
N TYR A 188 3.52 -16.45 16.43
CA TYR A 188 4.40 -15.84 17.41
C TYR A 188 5.72 -15.42 16.74
N ASP A 189 6.29 -14.29 17.16
CA ASP A 189 7.53 -13.78 16.60
C ASP A 189 8.63 -13.51 17.64
N SER A 190 9.84 -13.23 17.16
CA SER A 190 11.02 -12.93 17.99
C SER A 190 10.95 -11.61 18.76
N ASN A 191 9.98 -10.77 18.50
CA ASN A 191 9.74 -9.51 19.21
C ASN A 191 8.71 -9.70 20.35
N ASP A 192 8.39 -10.95 20.71
CA ASP A 192 7.36 -11.29 21.69
C ASP A 192 5.93 -10.88 21.27
N SER A 193 5.67 -10.81 19.96
CA SER A 193 4.32 -10.60 19.43
C SER A 193 3.59 -11.92 19.29
N ALA A 194 2.31 -11.96 19.66
CA ALA A 194 1.42 -13.09 19.47
C ALA A 194 0.23 -12.69 18.61
N GLN A 195 -0.23 -13.59 17.73
CA GLN A 195 -1.40 -13.33 16.91
C GLN A 195 -2.29 -14.57 16.78
N THR A 196 -3.57 -14.32 16.54
CA THR A 196 -4.53 -15.33 16.11
C THR A 196 -5.30 -14.81 14.91
N PHE A 197 -5.58 -15.66 13.95
CA PHE A 197 -6.23 -15.29 12.71
C PHE A 197 -7.22 -16.35 12.24
N PHE A 198 -8.17 -15.95 11.42
CA PHE A 198 -9.11 -16.87 10.76
C PHE A 198 -9.55 -16.32 9.41
N ASP A 199 -9.91 -17.23 8.49
CA ASP A 199 -10.50 -16.94 7.20
C ASP A 199 -11.55 -18.02 6.89
N LEU A 200 -12.81 -17.60 6.83
CA LEU A 200 -13.96 -18.48 6.72
C LEU A 200 -14.78 -18.11 5.51
N ASN A 201 -14.94 -19.02 4.55
CA ASN A 201 -15.78 -18.82 3.36
C ASN A 201 -16.86 -19.89 3.28
N ARG A 202 -18.09 -19.46 3.00
CA ARG A 202 -19.24 -20.35 2.92
C ARG A 202 -20.13 -20.04 1.72
N VAL A 203 -20.47 -21.05 0.96
CA VAL A 203 -21.51 -21.01 -0.07
C VAL A 203 -22.85 -21.32 0.59
N ALA A 204 -23.67 -20.29 0.83
CA ALA A 204 -24.98 -20.45 1.47
C ALA A 204 -26.06 -20.96 0.49
N SER A 205 -25.93 -20.60 -0.79
CA SER A 205 -26.78 -21.10 -1.87
C SER A 205 -26.05 -20.93 -3.22
N PRO A 206 -26.56 -21.45 -4.34
CA PRO A 206 -25.97 -21.23 -5.67
C PRO A 206 -25.82 -19.74 -6.07
N THR A 207 -26.54 -18.85 -5.40
CA THR A 207 -26.53 -17.41 -5.69
C THR A 207 -25.98 -16.56 -4.57
N LEU A 208 -25.54 -17.16 -3.46
CA LEU A 208 -25.11 -16.40 -2.26
C LEU A 208 -23.95 -17.08 -1.57
N SER A 209 -22.84 -16.39 -1.47
CA SER A 209 -21.70 -16.76 -0.64
C SER A 209 -21.28 -15.63 0.28
N TRP A 210 -20.57 -15.96 1.37
CA TRP A 210 -20.01 -14.98 2.29
C TRP A 210 -18.65 -15.43 2.81
N ARG A 211 -17.83 -14.45 3.20
CA ARG A 211 -16.50 -14.66 3.78
C ARG A 211 -16.31 -13.77 5.00
N LEU A 212 -15.66 -14.29 6.02
CA LEU A 212 -15.23 -13.54 7.20
C LEU A 212 -13.74 -13.78 7.40
N THR A 213 -12.98 -12.71 7.52
CA THR A 213 -11.54 -12.74 7.81
C THR A 213 -11.26 -11.93 9.07
N GLY A 214 -10.32 -12.37 9.90
CA GLY A 214 -9.98 -11.62 11.09
C GLY A 214 -8.60 -11.94 11.63
N ILE A 215 -7.99 -10.96 12.28
CA ILE A 215 -6.74 -11.10 13.01
C ILE A 215 -6.80 -10.28 14.30
N LEU A 216 -6.24 -10.85 15.36
CA LEU A 216 -5.95 -10.14 16.60
C LEU A 216 -4.45 -10.32 16.88
N ARG A 217 -3.75 -9.22 17.03
CA ARG A 217 -2.31 -9.17 17.29
C ARG A 217 -2.05 -8.39 18.58
N ASP A 218 -1.38 -9.03 19.53
CA ASP A 218 -0.69 -8.36 20.64
C ASP A 218 0.76 -8.19 20.16
N GLY A 219 1.00 -7.06 19.48
CA GLY A 219 2.22 -6.81 18.72
C GLY A 219 3.22 -5.98 19.50
N ARG A 220 4.50 -6.31 19.30
CA ARG A 220 5.64 -5.54 19.76
C ARG A 220 6.61 -5.33 18.60
N THR A 221 7.42 -4.29 18.69
CA THR A 221 8.47 -4.04 17.71
C THR A 221 9.84 -4.44 18.29
N GLN A 222 10.86 -4.37 17.46
CA GLN A 222 12.25 -4.51 17.94
C GLN A 222 12.70 -3.39 18.89
N ILE A 223 11.98 -2.25 18.89
CA ILE A 223 12.29 -1.10 19.72
C ILE A 223 11.69 -1.32 21.11
N GLU A 224 12.54 -1.19 22.13
CA GLU A 224 12.13 -1.35 23.53
C GLU A 224 10.91 -0.48 23.86
N ASP A 225 9.96 -1.00 24.64
CA ASP A 225 8.73 -0.33 25.07
C ASP A 225 7.76 0.11 23.97
N LEU A 226 7.98 -0.25 22.69
CA LEU A 226 7.12 0.12 21.59
C LEU A 226 6.19 -1.05 21.19
N THR A 227 4.89 -0.85 21.38
CA THR A 227 3.84 -1.81 21.01
C THR A 227 3.26 -1.54 19.63
N ASN A 228 2.67 -2.57 19.02
CA ASN A 228 1.97 -2.52 17.73
C ASN A 228 0.75 -3.46 17.79
N GLU A 229 -0.20 -3.14 18.67
CA GLU A 229 -1.42 -3.92 18.85
C GLU A 229 -2.39 -3.65 17.70
N ARG A 230 -3.06 -4.71 17.20
CA ARG A 230 -4.06 -4.58 16.13
C ARG A 230 -5.16 -5.62 16.21
N GLY A 231 -6.39 -5.17 16.01
CA GLY A 231 -7.56 -5.99 15.72
C GLY A 231 -8.13 -5.63 14.35
N TYR A 232 -8.37 -6.63 13.50
CA TYR A 232 -9.00 -6.48 12.19
C TYR A 232 -10.12 -7.50 12.03
N LEU A 233 -11.23 -7.07 11.43
CA LEU A 233 -12.35 -7.90 10.99
C LEU A 233 -12.79 -7.46 9.60
N GLY A 234 -12.74 -8.38 8.63
CA GLY A 234 -13.27 -8.22 7.29
C GLY A 234 -14.49 -9.10 7.06
N ALA A 235 -15.47 -8.62 6.32
CA ALA A 235 -16.64 -9.36 5.91
C ALA A 235 -16.94 -9.08 4.44
N ALA A 236 -17.21 -10.12 3.67
CA ALA A 236 -17.62 -10.01 2.27
C ALA A 236 -18.86 -10.90 2.02
N LEU A 237 -19.78 -10.38 1.23
CA LEU A 237 -20.99 -11.10 0.78
C LEU A 237 -21.11 -10.92 -0.73
N ARG A 238 -21.18 -12.03 -1.46
CA ARG A 238 -21.44 -12.06 -2.91
C ARG A 238 -22.83 -12.58 -3.17
N TYR A 239 -23.60 -11.80 -3.91
CA TYR A 239 -24.92 -12.18 -4.40
C TYR A 239 -24.95 -12.13 -5.93
N ALA A 240 -25.08 -13.29 -6.56
CA ALA A 240 -25.16 -13.48 -8.01
C ALA A 240 -26.48 -14.20 -8.36
N PRO A 241 -27.59 -13.46 -8.50
CA PRO A 241 -28.92 -14.06 -8.75
C PRO A 241 -29.02 -14.73 -10.11
N ASP A 242 -28.21 -14.28 -11.06
CA ASP A 242 -28.14 -14.77 -12.45
C ASP A 242 -26.74 -14.50 -13.03
N ASP A 243 -26.48 -14.96 -14.26
CA ASP A 243 -25.18 -14.80 -14.93
C ASP A 243 -24.87 -13.33 -15.34
N ALA A 244 -25.89 -12.46 -15.34
CA ALA A 244 -25.74 -11.06 -15.73
C ALA A 244 -25.45 -10.13 -14.56
N THR A 245 -25.75 -10.54 -13.33
CA THR A 245 -25.72 -9.64 -12.16
C THR A 245 -24.84 -10.19 -11.06
N THR A 246 -23.90 -9.36 -10.59
CA THR A 246 -23.10 -9.63 -9.39
C THR A 246 -23.15 -8.41 -8.46
N VAL A 247 -23.38 -8.66 -7.19
CA VAL A 247 -23.33 -7.66 -6.12
C VAL A 247 -22.39 -8.16 -5.04
N ASP A 248 -21.31 -7.44 -4.79
CA ASP A 248 -20.40 -7.68 -3.68
C ASP A 248 -20.60 -6.58 -2.62
N VAL A 249 -20.83 -6.98 -1.39
CA VAL A 249 -20.83 -6.08 -0.21
C VAL A 249 -19.62 -6.43 0.62
N ILE A 250 -18.72 -5.45 0.85
CA ILE A 250 -17.45 -5.67 1.52
C ILE A 250 -17.34 -4.66 2.66
N ALA A 251 -17.14 -5.15 3.87
CA ALA A 251 -16.97 -4.32 5.05
C ALA A 251 -15.69 -4.69 5.79
N SER A 252 -15.06 -3.73 6.43
CA SER A 252 -13.94 -3.99 7.33
C SER A 252 -13.94 -3.01 8.50
N PHE A 253 -13.41 -3.49 9.60
CA PHE A 253 -13.13 -2.70 10.80
C PHE A 253 -11.71 -3.01 11.29
N THR A 254 -10.95 -1.96 11.56
CA THR A 254 -9.61 -2.05 12.16
C THR A 254 -9.55 -1.17 13.37
N LYS A 255 -8.99 -1.69 14.46
CA LYS A 255 -8.58 -0.92 15.63
C LYS A 255 -7.14 -1.26 15.96
N ASP A 256 -6.29 -0.23 16.05
CA ASP A 256 -4.89 -0.38 16.38
C ASP A 256 -4.34 0.82 17.17
N ALA A 257 -3.12 0.68 17.69
CA ALA A 257 -2.47 1.68 18.51
C ALA A 257 -1.01 1.91 18.07
N PRO A 258 -0.77 2.35 16.82
CA PRO A 258 0.59 2.50 16.30
C PRO A 258 1.25 3.76 16.85
N ILE A 259 2.42 3.60 17.47
CA ILE A 259 3.26 4.70 17.96
C ILE A 259 4.50 4.77 17.07
N SER A 260 4.83 5.97 16.55
CA SER A 260 6.10 6.20 15.85
C SER A 260 7.24 6.27 16.85
N PRO A 261 8.34 5.56 16.63
CA PRO A 261 9.55 5.82 17.38
C PRO A 261 10.08 7.23 17.06
N PRO A 262 10.53 8.02 18.02
CA PRO A 262 11.29 9.22 17.72
C PRO A 262 12.52 8.89 16.89
N GLY A 263 12.83 9.74 15.91
CA GLY A 263 14.06 9.59 15.14
C GLY A 263 15.31 9.76 16.01
N VAL A 264 16.48 9.54 15.40
CA VAL A 264 17.78 9.75 16.04
C VAL A 264 18.53 10.85 15.28
N PRO A 265 19.13 11.86 15.96
CA PRO A 265 19.97 12.84 15.28
C PRO A 265 21.08 12.17 14.47
N PHE A 266 21.28 12.56 13.21
CA PHE A 266 22.27 11.95 12.30
C PHE A 266 23.68 11.92 12.92
N ALA A 267 24.08 12.98 13.64
CA ALA A 267 25.39 13.03 14.29
C ALA A 267 25.63 11.88 15.30
N LEU A 268 24.58 11.39 15.97
CA LEU A 268 24.70 10.24 16.88
C LEU A 268 24.90 8.93 16.11
N THR A 269 24.28 8.77 14.96
CA THR A 269 24.41 7.55 14.14
C THR A 269 25.85 7.34 13.64
N GLN A 270 26.65 8.40 13.59
CA GLN A 270 28.05 8.39 13.15
C GLN A 270 29.03 8.07 14.27
N THR A 271 28.61 8.18 15.53
CA THR A 271 29.51 8.13 16.68
C THR A 271 29.16 7.07 17.72
N ARG A 272 27.97 6.44 17.59
CA ARG A 272 27.42 5.48 18.53
C ARG A 272 27.19 4.12 17.87
N ASP A 273 27.04 3.08 18.71
CA ASP A 273 26.63 1.76 18.27
C ASP A 273 25.22 1.82 17.64
N GLY A 274 25.14 1.58 16.32
CA GLY A 274 23.91 1.66 15.56
C GLY A 274 22.84 0.67 16.04
N LYS A 275 23.23 -0.53 16.51
CA LYS A 275 22.28 -1.51 17.05
C LYS A 275 21.65 -1.03 18.35
N ALA A 276 22.46 -0.47 19.26
CA ALA A 276 21.95 0.08 20.52
C ALA A 276 21.03 1.29 20.29
N LEU A 277 21.29 2.11 19.25
CA LEU A 277 20.41 3.22 18.88
C LEU A 277 19.13 2.72 18.18
N ARG A 278 19.22 1.67 17.36
CA ARG A 278 18.08 1.08 16.63
C ARG A 278 17.02 0.51 17.57
N ASP A 279 17.47 -0.24 18.59
CA ASP A 279 16.58 -1.02 19.44
C ASP A 279 16.06 -0.21 20.65
N ARG A 280 16.59 1.02 20.87
CA ARG A 280 16.23 1.86 22.01
C ARG A 280 15.11 2.84 21.71
N TYR A 281 14.20 3.00 22.67
CA TYR A 281 13.12 3.97 22.57
C TYR A 281 13.55 5.33 23.13
N PHE A 282 13.40 6.39 22.34
CA PHE A 282 13.72 7.76 22.74
C PHE A 282 12.48 8.63 22.99
N GLY A 283 11.29 8.03 22.98
CA GLY A 283 10.04 8.65 23.38
C GLY A 283 9.83 8.64 24.91
N GLU A 284 8.57 8.64 25.31
CA GLU A 284 8.18 8.64 26.70
C GLU A 284 7.06 7.63 26.92
N PRO A 285 7.33 6.39 27.35
CA PRO A 285 6.34 5.31 27.44
C PRO A 285 5.11 5.64 28.30
N GLY A 286 5.22 6.63 29.19
CA GLY A 286 4.10 7.07 30.04
C GLY A 286 3.26 8.20 29.43
N PHE A 287 3.62 8.70 28.25
CA PHE A 287 2.97 9.81 27.56
C PHE A 287 2.59 9.46 26.12
N ASP A 288 3.50 8.77 25.40
CA ASP A 288 3.26 8.42 24.00
C ASP A 288 2.16 7.35 23.93
N ASP A 289 1.10 7.65 23.18
CA ASP A 289 -0.11 6.84 23.10
C ASP A 289 -0.79 7.01 21.75
N SER A 290 -1.56 6.01 21.33
CA SER A 290 -2.31 6.04 20.09
C SER A 290 -3.59 5.22 20.22
N ASP A 291 -4.68 5.73 19.70
CA ASP A 291 -5.95 5.00 19.52
C ASP A 291 -6.49 5.33 18.13
N ARG A 292 -6.47 4.33 17.22
CA ARG A 292 -6.89 4.50 15.84
C ARG A 292 -7.96 3.49 15.48
N GLU A 293 -9.08 3.99 14.95
CA GLU A 293 -10.19 3.19 14.46
C GLU A 293 -10.48 3.51 13.00
N MET A 294 -10.70 2.50 12.19
CA MET A 294 -11.09 2.62 10.80
C MET A 294 -12.21 1.65 10.46
N ALA A 295 -13.32 2.17 9.95
CA ALA A 295 -14.45 1.38 9.45
C ALA A 295 -14.70 1.67 7.98
N ASN A 296 -14.88 0.63 7.17
CA ASN A 296 -15.18 0.70 5.75
C ASN A 296 -16.42 -0.12 5.41
N LEU A 297 -17.25 0.41 4.53
CA LEU A 297 -18.34 -0.32 3.88
C LEU A 297 -18.34 -0.01 2.39
N GLY A 298 -18.12 -1.03 1.57
CA GLY A 298 -18.15 -0.97 0.11
C GLY A 298 -19.29 -1.78 -0.47
N VAL A 299 -19.83 -1.33 -1.60
CA VAL A 299 -20.77 -2.08 -2.44
C VAL A 299 -20.28 -1.98 -3.88
N GLU A 300 -20.08 -3.12 -4.51
CA GLU A 300 -19.72 -3.22 -5.92
C GLU A 300 -20.84 -3.95 -6.66
N ILE A 301 -21.31 -3.37 -7.76
CA ILE A 301 -22.38 -3.93 -8.59
C ILE A 301 -21.84 -4.04 -10.01
N SER A 302 -22.06 -5.18 -10.64
CA SER A 302 -21.88 -5.38 -12.08
C SER A 302 -23.15 -5.98 -12.66
N HIS A 303 -23.67 -5.36 -13.71
CA HIS A 303 -24.89 -5.84 -14.40
C HIS A 303 -24.77 -5.71 -15.91
N GLN A 304 -24.86 -6.84 -16.61
CA GLN A 304 -24.88 -6.90 -18.07
C GLN A 304 -26.28 -6.61 -18.59
N LEU A 305 -26.42 -5.51 -19.33
CA LEU A 305 -27.69 -5.11 -19.96
C LEU A 305 -27.95 -5.91 -21.24
N ASP A 306 -29.23 -6.08 -21.63
CA ASP A 306 -29.65 -6.82 -22.83
C ASP A 306 -29.02 -6.28 -24.13
N ASN A 307 -28.59 -5.02 -24.17
CA ASN A 307 -27.98 -4.37 -25.33
C ASN A 307 -26.46 -4.53 -25.41
N GLY A 308 -25.86 -5.38 -24.55
CA GLY A 308 -24.45 -5.68 -24.52
C GLY A 308 -23.60 -4.69 -23.72
N TRP A 309 -24.16 -3.63 -23.11
CA TRP A 309 -23.49 -2.77 -22.18
C TRP A 309 -23.43 -3.40 -20.78
N THR A 310 -22.34 -3.18 -20.08
CA THR A 310 -22.22 -3.52 -18.66
C THR A 310 -22.23 -2.25 -17.82
N LEU A 311 -23.15 -2.16 -16.88
CA LEU A 311 -23.18 -1.16 -15.83
C LEU A 311 -22.39 -1.69 -14.64
N SER A 312 -21.34 -0.97 -14.25
CA SER A 312 -20.58 -1.27 -13.04
C SER A 312 -20.63 -0.08 -12.10
N GLN A 313 -20.79 -0.33 -10.81
CA GLN A 313 -20.82 0.71 -9.79
C GLN A 313 -20.00 0.27 -8.59
N GLY A 314 -19.07 1.11 -8.18
CA GLY A 314 -18.34 1.01 -6.91
C GLY A 314 -18.78 2.14 -5.98
N PHE A 315 -19.17 1.79 -4.77
CA PHE A 315 -19.49 2.72 -3.69
C PHE A 315 -18.70 2.35 -2.47
N ARG A 316 -18.15 3.33 -1.75
CA ARG A 316 -17.54 3.12 -0.44
C ARG A 316 -17.77 4.32 0.46
N VAL A 317 -18.13 4.03 1.70
CA VAL A 317 -18.06 4.96 2.82
C VAL A 317 -16.99 4.48 3.79
N GLU A 318 -16.23 5.42 4.32
CA GLU A 318 -15.16 5.19 5.27
C GLU A 318 -15.27 6.19 6.43
N ARG A 319 -15.07 5.69 7.64
CA ARG A 319 -14.91 6.49 8.84
C ARG A 319 -13.55 6.18 9.45
N PHE A 320 -12.82 7.22 9.82
CA PHE A 320 -11.52 7.11 10.47
C PHE A 320 -11.47 8.07 11.64
N ASP A 321 -11.11 7.57 12.80
CA ASP A 321 -10.92 8.35 14.01
C ASP A 321 -9.55 7.98 14.60
N TRP A 322 -8.75 8.98 14.96
CA TRP A 322 -7.42 8.75 15.48
C TRP A 322 -6.98 9.83 16.46
N THR A 323 -6.63 9.41 17.66
CA THR A 323 -5.98 10.24 18.66
C THR A 323 -4.56 9.75 18.87
N TYR A 324 -3.60 10.66 18.87
CA TYR A 324 -2.18 10.36 18.96
C TYR A 324 -1.45 11.36 19.84
N THR A 325 -0.62 10.86 20.75
CA THR A 325 0.42 11.63 21.43
C THR A 325 1.77 10.97 21.18
N GLY A 326 2.79 11.75 20.92
CA GLY A 326 4.12 11.18 20.68
C GLY A 326 5.23 12.20 20.79
N HIS A 327 6.41 11.73 21.17
CA HIS A 327 7.64 12.50 21.11
C HIS A 327 8.27 12.42 19.73
N TYR A 328 8.96 13.48 19.35
CA TYR A 328 9.79 13.54 18.15
C TYR A 328 11.14 14.22 18.48
N VAL A 329 12.14 13.92 17.67
CA VAL A 329 13.46 14.57 17.79
C VAL A 329 13.39 15.98 17.26
N SER A 330 13.88 16.95 18.04
CA SER A 330 14.07 18.33 17.63
C SER A 330 15.55 18.70 17.43
N GLY A 331 16.49 17.87 17.89
CA GLY A 331 17.91 18.08 17.72
C GLY A 331 18.79 17.30 18.68
N LEU A 332 20.02 17.77 18.83
CA LEU A 332 21.03 17.23 19.74
C LEU A 332 21.53 18.39 20.65
N SER A 333 21.72 18.11 21.92
CA SER A 333 22.31 19.08 22.87
C SER A 333 23.75 19.46 22.49
N ASP A 334 24.21 20.63 22.92
CA ASP A 334 25.56 21.14 22.62
C ASP A 334 26.69 20.22 23.09
N ASP A 335 26.45 19.43 24.13
CA ASP A 335 27.40 18.46 24.64
C ASP A 335 27.44 17.16 23.81
N GLY A 336 26.52 16.98 22.86
CA GLY A 336 26.40 15.80 22.02
C GLY A 336 25.95 14.53 22.75
N LEU A 337 25.39 14.65 23.97
CA LEU A 337 25.02 13.52 24.82
C LEU A 337 23.52 13.28 24.88
N SER A 338 22.74 14.35 24.85
CA SER A 338 21.29 14.27 24.99
C SER A 338 20.56 14.63 23.71
N ILE A 339 19.52 13.86 23.38
CA ILE A 339 18.57 14.15 22.31
C ILE A 339 17.58 15.19 22.83
N THR A 340 17.49 16.33 22.15
CA THR A 340 16.42 17.30 22.42
C THR A 340 15.14 16.85 21.73
N ARG A 341 14.02 16.95 22.44
CA ARG A 341 12.72 16.42 21.98
C ARG A 341 11.67 17.52 21.93
N GLY A 342 10.74 17.37 21.03
CA GLY A 342 9.40 17.93 21.14
C GLY A 342 8.39 16.82 21.36
N ALA A 343 7.16 17.19 21.64
CA ALA A 343 6.03 16.27 21.65
C ALA A 343 4.89 16.87 20.86
N ASN A 344 4.00 16.02 20.33
CA ASN A 344 2.81 16.43 19.64
C ASN A 344 1.58 15.68 20.15
N PHE A 345 0.45 16.34 20.05
CA PHE A 345 -0.88 15.76 20.12
C PHE A 345 -1.53 15.95 18.75
N GLN A 346 -2.21 14.92 18.29
CA GLN A 346 -3.01 14.93 17.06
C GLN A 346 -4.33 14.23 17.32
N ASP A 347 -5.41 14.85 16.85
CA ASP A 347 -6.75 14.27 16.82
C ASP A 347 -7.28 14.45 15.41
N GLU A 348 -7.69 13.35 14.78
CA GLU A 348 -8.22 13.34 13.40
C GLU A 348 -9.51 12.55 13.37
N SER A 349 -10.54 13.15 12.81
CA SER A 349 -11.81 12.50 12.55
C SER A 349 -12.20 12.75 11.10
N THR A 350 -12.21 11.70 10.27
CA THR A 350 -12.50 11.84 8.85
C THR A 350 -13.63 10.96 8.38
N THR A 351 -14.37 11.44 7.39
CA THR A 351 -15.38 10.66 6.66
C THR A 351 -15.11 10.78 5.18
N GLY A 352 -14.93 9.65 4.51
CA GLY A 352 -14.77 9.54 3.07
C GLY A 352 -15.95 8.89 2.40
N LEU A 353 -16.42 9.44 1.28
CA LEU A 353 -17.42 8.83 0.41
C LEU A 353 -16.91 8.83 -1.02
N ASN A 354 -16.96 7.66 -1.65
CA ASN A 354 -16.56 7.47 -3.04
C ASN A 354 -17.69 6.76 -3.80
N LEU A 355 -17.99 7.24 -5.01
CA LEU A 355 -18.92 6.64 -5.95
C LEU A 355 -18.31 6.67 -7.35
N ASP A 356 -18.10 5.50 -7.96
CA ASP A 356 -17.61 5.37 -9.33
C ASP A 356 -18.62 4.55 -10.15
N THR A 357 -19.30 5.19 -11.09
CA THR A 357 -20.29 4.57 -11.97
C THR A 357 -19.75 4.48 -13.37
N ARG A 358 -19.74 3.28 -13.95
CA ARG A 358 -19.13 2.98 -15.25
C ARG A 358 -20.13 2.29 -16.17
N LEU A 359 -20.07 2.67 -17.44
CA LEU A 359 -20.72 1.95 -18.55
C LEU A 359 -19.63 1.46 -19.49
N SER A 360 -19.54 0.17 -19.74
CA SER A 360 -18.57 -0.43 -20.64
C SER A 360 -19.25 -1.29 -21.71
N ASN A 361 -18.64 -1.33 -22.89
CA ASN A 361 -19.10 -2.19 -23.98
C ASN A 361 -17.96 -2.54 -24.92
N ARG A 362 -17.96 -3.75 -25.46
CA ARG A 362 -17.06 -4.17 -26.52
C ARG A 362 -17.75 -4.04 -27.86
N VAL A 363 -17.24 -3.16 -28.73
CA VAL A 363 -17.79 -2.86 -30.06
C VAL A 363 -16.76 -3.18 -31.15
N THR A 364 -17.18 -3.76 -32.25
CA THR A 364 -16.29 -4.01 -33.40
C THR A 364 -16.66 -3.10 -34.56
N THR A 365 -15.66 -2.36 -35.07
CA THR A 365 -15.81 -1.50 -36.28
C THR A 365 -14.77 -1.90 -37.33
N GLY A 366 -15.21 -2.64 -38.34
CA GLY A 366 -14.32 -3.19 -39.37
C GLY A 366 -13.34 -4.20 -38.76
N ALA A 367 -12.04 -3.87 -38.82
CA ALA A 367 -10.97 -4.70 -38.25
C ALA A 367 -10.60 -4.32 -36.79
N ALA A 368 -11.19 -3.27 -36.24
CA ALA A 368 -10.91 -2.78 -34.90
C ALA A 368 -11.92 -3.32 -33.90
N THR A 369 -11.44 -3.76 -32.75
CA THR A 369 -12.26 -4.00 -31.56
C THR A 369 -11.98 -2.87 -30.57
N HIS A 370 -13.02 -2.31 -30.00
CA HIS A 370 -13.02 -1.21 -29.05
C HIS A 370 -13.60 -1.70 -27.73
N ASP A 371 -12.87 -1.61 -26.64
CA ASP A 371 -13.37 -1.76 -25.28
C ASP A 371 -13.60 -0.35 -24.71
N LEU A 372 -14.84 0.11 -24.88
CA LEU A 372 -15.27 1.45 -24.48
C LEU A 372 -15.64 1.48 -23.00
N LEU A 373 -15.21 2.53 -22.31
CA LEU A 373 -15.55 2.81 -20.92
C LEU A 373 -15.94 4.28 -20.78
N LEU A 374 -17.13 4.55 -20.22
CA LEU A 374 -17.59 5.88 -19.83
C LEU A 374 -17.80 5.86 -18.32
N GLY A 375 -17.36 6.89 -17.62
CA GLY A 375 -17.46 6.91 -16.17
C GLY A 375 -17.81 8.26 -15.57
N LEU A 376 -18.50 8.19 -14.42
CA LEU A 376 -18.76 9.29 -13.50
C LEU A 376 -18.22 8.91 -12.13
N ASP A 377 -17.31 9.72 -11.61
CA ASP A 377 -16.69 9.57 -10.30
C ASP A 377 -17.10 10.74 -9.41
N ILE A 378 -17.56 10.47 -8.20
CA ILE A 378 -17.92 11.46 -7.20
C ILE A 378 -17.22 11.09 -5.89
N ARG A 379 -16.54 12.06 -5.29
CA ARG A 379 -15.86 11.90 -4.00
C ARG A 379 -16.24 13.05 -3.08
N GLN A 380 -16.35 12.72 -1.82
CA GLN A 380 -16.39 13.68 -0.73
C GLN A 380 -15.48 13.18 0.40
N TYR A 381 -14.73 14.09 0.96
CA TYR A 381 -13.86 13.86 2.09
C TYR A 381 -14.05 15.03 3.06
N ASP A 382 -14.43 14.70 4.29
CA ASP A 382 -14.61 15.66 5.37
C ASP A 382 -13.62 15.30 6.49
N ALA A 383 -12.89 16.27 7.00
CA ALA A 383 -11.88 16.08 8.04
C ALA A 383 -11.94 17.19 9.09
N ASP A 384 -12.05 16.76 10.34
CA ASP A 384 -11.84 17.57 11.53
C ASP A 384 -10.50 17.19 12.12
N THR A 385 -9.59 18.16 12.30
CA THR A 385 -8.27 17.89 12.85
C THR A 385 -7.87 18.86 13.93
N THR A 386 -7.11 18.38 14.91
CA THR A 386 -6.43 19.21 15.91
C THR A 386 -4.97 18.76 15.99
N THR A 387 -4.04 19.72 15.94
CA THR A 387 -2.61 19.47 16.12
C THR A 387 -2.06 20.43 17.17
N GLU A 388 -1.36 19.89 18.14
CA GLU A 388 -0.62 20.65 19.13
C GLU A 388 0.83 20.20 19.21
N PHE A 389 1.76 21.17 19.34
CA PHE A 389 3.18 20.89 19.56
C PHE A 389 3.63 21.45 20.89
N PHE A 390 4.46 20.68 21.58
CA PHE A 390 4.99 20.97 22.90
C PHE A 390 6.52 20.90 22.91
N PHE A 391 7.16 21.62 23.82
CA PHE A 391 8.57 21.38 24.13
C PHE A 391 8.70 20.15 25.02
N GLY A 392 9.44 19.14 24.56
CA GLY A 392 9.75 17.94 25.33
C GLY A 392 11.00 18.12 26.22
N GLN A 393 11.16 17.24 27.21
CA GLN A 393 12.38 17.19 28.00
C GLN A 393 13.46 16.43 27.22
N PRO A 394 14.73 16.87 27.26
CA PRO A 394 15.83 16.12 26.67
C PRO A 394 15.98 14.72 27.30
N ILE A 395 16.50 13.76 26.52
CA ILE A 395 16.76 12.40 26.98
C ILE A 395 18.20 12.00 26.67
N ASP A 396 18.89 11.34 27.61
CA ASP A 396 20.24 10.84 27.37
C ASP A 396 20.25 9.72 26.34
N ALA A 397 21.09 9.83 25.32
CA ALA A 397 21.17 8.87 24.24
C ALA A 397 21.81 7.52 24.66
N SER A 398 22.53 7.48 25.79
CA SER A 398 23.22 6.28 26.27
C SER A 398 22.45 5.54 27.36
N ASP A 399 21.73 6.28 28.20
CA ASP A 399 21.00 5.75 29.36
C ASP A 399 19.68 6.54 29.52
N PRO A 400 18.65 6.26 28.71
CA PRO A 400 17.39 6.98 28.75
C PRO A 400 16.72 6.88 30.12
N VAL A 401 16.37 8.02 30.70
CA VAL A 401 15.59 8.09 31.94
C VAL A 401 14.24 8.70 31.60
N TYR A 402 13.19 7.89 31.74
CA TYR A 402 11.82 8.27 31.42
C TYR A 402 11.13 9.01 32.56
N GLY A 403 9.98 9.64 32.29
CA GLY A 403 9.16 10.42 33.23
C GLY A 403 9.20 11.93 32.97
N GLY A 404 9.87 12.35 31.90
CA GLY A 404 9.98 13.74 31.48
C GLY A 404 8.78 14.21 30.65
N LEU A 405 7.69 14.66 31.30
CA LEU A 405 6.51 15.16 30.58
C LEU A 405 6.81 16.44 29.78
N PRO A 406 6.14 16.65 28.64
CA PRO A 406 6.22 17.88 27.86
C PRO A 406 5.75 19.10 28.65
N THR A 407 6.24 20.27 28.26
CA THR A 407 5.83 21.55 28.86
C THR A 407 4.46 21.99 28.36
N THR A 408 3.61 22.52 29.24
CA THR A 408 2.32 23.09 28.89
C THR A 408 2.28 24.58 29.16
N PRO A 409 1.52 25.41 28.41
CA PRO A 409 0.66 25.02 27.28
C PRO A 409 1.48 24.66 26.02
N ALA A 410 0.79 24.13 24.98
CA ALA A 410 1.36 23.96 23.66
C ALA A 410 1.93 25.29 23.12
N TRP A 411 3.07 25.23 22.45
CA TRP A 411 3.63 26.41 21.80
C TRP A 411 3.00 26.65 20.41
N TYR A 412 2.49 25.59 19.79
CA TYR A 412 1.73 25.65 18.54
C TYR A 412 0.41 24.85 18.69
N THR A 413 -0.67 25.44 18.21
CA THR A 413 -1.99 24.80 18.11
C THR A 413 -2.59 25.15 16.77
N SER A 414 -3.06 24.13 16.06
CA SER A 414 -3.87 24.25 14.84
C SER A 414 -5.11 23.40 14.96
N THR A 415 -6.24 23.92 14.50
CA THR A 415 -7.49 23.18 14.30
C THR A 415 -8.02 23.45 12.92
N SER A 416 -8.52 22.43 12.23
CA SER A 416 -9.13 22.59 10.91
C SER A 416 -10.39 21.74 10.77
N ASP A 417 -11.36 22.28 10.02
CA ASP A 417 -12.57 21.62 9.54
C ASP A 417 -12.60 21.83 8.02
N ILE A 418 -12.31 20.77 7.26
CA ILE A 418 -12.14 20.82 5.80
C ILE A 418 -13.07 19.84 5.14
N SER A 419 -13.79 20.31 4.12
CA SER A 419 -14.57 19.51 3.18
C SER A 419 -13.97 19.59 1.79
N GLN A 420 -13.65 18.45 1.20
CA GLN A 420 -13.17 18.34 -0.17
C GLN A 420 -14.17 17.55 -1.01
N LYS A 421 -14.61 18.11 -2.14
CA LYS A 421 -15.50 17.46 -3.10
C LYS A 421 -14.82 17.39 -4.47
N GLN A 422 -15.07 16.27 -5.17
CA GLN A 422 -14.61 16.08 -6.54
C GLN A 422 -15.72 15.42 -7.36
N ILE A 423 -15.91 15.93 -8.58
CA ILE A 423 -16.74 15.30 -9.61
C ILE A 423 -15.88 15.16 -10.85
N GLY A 424 -15.79 13.93 -11.38
CA GLY A 424 -15.01 13.63 -12.58
C GLY A 424 -15.84 12.90 -13.63
N LEU A 425 -15.75 13.36 -14.87
CA LEU A 425 -16.29 12.66 -16.04
C LEU A 425 -15.13 12.13 -16.87
N TYR A 426 -15.16 10.85 -17.23
CA TYR A 426 -14.09 10.26 -18.01
C TYR A 426 -14.56 9.29 -19.07
N ALA A 427 -13.73 9.13 -20.10
CA ALA A 427 -13.94 8.20 -21.19
C ALA A 427 -12.61 7.51 -21.53
N GLN A 428 -12.68 6.23 -21.85
CA GLN A 428 -11.55 5.43 -22.30
C GLN A 428 -11.95 4.56 -23.48
N ASP A 429 -11.01 4.32 -24.39
CA ASP A 429 -11.11 3.35 -25.47
C ASP A 429 -9.82 2.52 -25.51
N GLU A 430 -9.92 1.22 -25.23
CA GLU A 430 -8.86 0.24 -25.47
C GLU A 430 -9.09 -0.40 -26.84
N ILE A 431 -8.17 -0.14 -27.77
CA ILE A 431 -8.35 -0.43 -29.19
C ILE A 431 -7.44 -1.60 -29.61
N ALA A 432 -8.02 -2.64 -30.19
CA ALA A 432 -7.25 -3.74 -30.78
C ALA A 432 -7.50 -3.82 -32.30
N VAL A 433 -6.40 -3.77 -33.10
CA VAL A 433 -6.42 -3.93 -34.56
C VAL A 433 -5.35 -4.93 -34.95
N GLY A 434 -5.74 -6.15 -35.19
CA GLY A 434 -4.76 -7.24 -35.39
C GLY A 434 -3.86 -7.36 -34.15
N ASN A 435 -2.56 -7.16 -34.35
CA ASN A 435 -1.57 -7.21 -33.28
C ASN A 435 -1.36 -5.86 -32.55
N TRP A 436 -1.92 -4.77 -33.04
CA TRP A 436 -1.80 -3.45 -32.41
C TRP A 436 -2.75 -3.33 -31.23
N ARG A 437 -2.26 -2.70 -30.16
CA ARG A 437 -3.01 -2.32 -28.98
C ARG A 437 -2.85 -0.82 -28.76
N GLY A 438 -3.94 -0.10 -28.72
CA GLY A 438 -3.97 1.33 -28.43
C GLY A 438 -4.79 1.60 -27.18
N SER A 439 -4.42 2.61 -26.41
CA SER A 439 -5.25 3.14 -25.33
C SER A 439 -5.40 4.65 -25.46
N LEU A 440 -6.60 5.12 -25.27
CA LEU A 440 -6.92 6.56 -25.19
C LEU A 440 -7.82 6.76 -23.99
N ALA A 441 -7.43 7.66 -23.09
CA ALA A 441 -8.28 8.06 -21.97
C ALA A 441 -8.23 9.58 -21.80
N ILE A 442 -9.38 10.17 -21.47
CA ILE A 442 -9.53 11.58 -21.14
C ILE A 442 -10.46 11.69 -19.96
N ARG A 443 -10.16 12.63 -19.08
CA ARG A 443 -10.99 12.95 -17.92
C ARG A 443 -10.97 14.45 -17.67
N HIS A 444 -12.10 14.97 -17.20
CA HIS A 444 -12.21 16.30 -16.67
C HIS A 444 -12.77 16.26 -15.25
N ASP A 445 -12.09 16.90 -14.33
CA ASP A 445 -12.44 16.97 -12.92
C ASP A 445 -12.75 18.41 -12.51
N TRP A 446 -13.72 18.53 -11.64
CA TRP A 446 -14.01 19.72 -10.86
C TRP A 446 -13.80 19.39 -9.39
N THR A 447 -13.03 20.20 -8.68
CA THR A 447 -12.77 20.04 -7.24
C THR A 447 -13.14 21.32 -6.51
N GLU A 448 -13.71 21.17 -5.33
CA GLU A 448 -14.06 22.24 -4.40
C GLU A 448 -13.52 21.88 -3.04
N GLN A 449 -12.86 22.81 -2.39
CA GLN A 449 -12.35 22.68 -1.03
C GLN A 449 -12.85 23.86 -0.22
N THR A 450 -13.57 23.57 0.87
CA THR A 450 -14.13 24.59 1.75
C THR A 450 -13.83 24.22 3.20
N GLY A 451 -13.70 25.22 4.06
CA GLY A 451 -13.48 24.97 5.48
C GLY A 451 -12.94 26.17 6.24
N THR A 452 -12.52 25.89 7.44
CA THR A 452 -11.87 26.83 8.34
C THR A 452 -10.64 26.23 8.96
N GLU A 453 -9.64 27.06 9.15
CA GLU A 453 -8.43 26.69 9.90
C GLU A 453 -8.14 27.79 10.92
N PHE A 454 -7.77 27.38 12.11
CA PHE A 454 -7.24 28.26 13.16
C PHE A 454 -5.82 27.84 13.49
N THR A 455 -4.94 28.82 13.62
CA THR A 455 -3.65 28.63 14.26
C THR A 455 -3.42 29.71 15.31
N ASN A 456 -2.74 29.36 16.41
CA ASN A 456 -2.44 30.35 17.45
C ASN A 456 -1.47 31.45 17.01
N PHE A 457 -0.82 31.33 15.82
CA PHE A 457 0.05 32.35 15.24
C PHE A 457 -0.66 33.26 14.27
N ALA A 458 -1.54 32.72 13.41
CA ALA A 458 -2.20 33.45 12.35
C ALA A 458 -3.67 33.79 12.65
N GLY A 459 -4.30 33.11 13.65
CA GLY A 459 -5.72 33.23 13.94
C GLY A 459 -6.58 32.40 13.00
N ASP A 460 -7.86 32.81 12.85
CA ASP A 460 -8.82 32.13 11.97
C ASP A 460 -8.56 32.46 10.50
N SER A 461 -8.63 31.46 9.64
CA SER A 461 -8.64 31.55 8.18
C SER A 461 -9.79 30.74 7.60
N THR A 462 -10.23 31.12 6.39
CA THR A 462 -11.28 30.41 5.65
C THR A 462 -10.68 29.88 4.36
N ILE A 463 -10.95 28.61 4.08
CA ILE A 463 -10.57 27.93 2.84
C ILE A 463 -11.81 27.92 1.94
N ASP A 464 -11.67 28.46 0.72
CA ASP A 464 -12.69 28.42 -0.33
C ASP A 464 -11.95 28.42 -1.67
N GLN A 465 -11.61 27.21 -2.14
CA GLN A 465 -10.81 27.01 -3.34
C GLN A 465 -11.53 26.07 -4.29
N SER A 466 -11.56 26.42 -5.56
CA SER A 466 -12.12 25.58 -6.63
C SER A 466 -11.12 25.47 -7.76
N ASP A 467 -10.83 24.22 -8.15
CA ASP A 467 -9.93 23.90 -9.23
C ASP A 467 -10.62 23.04 -10.27
N SER A 468 -10.10 23.04 -11.49
CA SER A 468 -10.50 22.06 -12.51
C SER A 468 -9.32 21.66 -13.36
N ALA A 469 -9.29 20.40 -13.78
CA ALA A 469 -8.21 19.92 -14.61
C ALA A 469 -8.73 18.95 -15.67
N THR A 470 -8.06 18.95 -16.83
CA THR A 470 -8.24 17.93 -17.85
C THR A 470 -6.98 17.10 -17.94
N THR A 471 -7.13 15.80 -17.68
CA THR A 471 -6.03 14.84 -17.72
C THR A 471 -6.27 13.79 -18.80
N GLY A 472 -5.19 13.18 -19.29
CA GLY A 472 -5.28 12.22 -20.37
C GLY A 472 -4.18 11.19 -20.36
N ARG A 473 -4.44 10.11 -21.09
CA ARG A 473 -3.48 9.06 -21.39
C ARG A 473 -3.59 8.64 -22.84
N VAL A 474 -2.45 8.40 -23.47
CA VAL A 474 -2.36 7.75 -24.77
C VAL A 474 -1.30 6.67 -24.70
N GLY A 475 -1.59 5.49 -25.23
CA GLY A 475 -0.67 4.35 -25.30
C GLY A 475 -0.77 3.64 -26.63
N LEU A 476 0.35 3.07 -27.07
CA LEU A 476 0.42 2.22 -28.27
C LEU A 476 1.38 1.07 -28.00
N GLY A 477 0.93 -0.16 -28.33
CA GLY A 477 1.73 -1.37 -28.24
C GLY A 477 1.49 -2.29 -29.43
N TYR A 478 2.40 -3.25 -29.62
CA TYR A 478 2.31 -4.25 -30.68
C TYR A 478 2.62 -5.65 -30.14
N VAL A 479 1.61 -6.52 -30.12
CA VAL A 479 1.73 -7.90 -29.62
C VAL A 479 2.34 -8.77 -30.73
N MET A 480 3.56 -9.25 -30.52
CA MET A 480 4.23 -10.16 -31.45
C MET A 480 3.76 -11.60 -31.23
N ALA A 481 3.90 -12.43 -32.26
CA ALA A 481 3.48 -13.83 -32.21
C ALA A 481 4.17 -14.67 -31.11
N ASN A 482 5.33 -14.25 -30.62
CA ASN A 482 6.06 -14.90 -29.54
C ASN A 482 5.68 -14.40 -28.13
N GLY A 483 4.67 -13.52 -28.01
CA GLY A 483 4.22 -12.98 -26.73
C GLY A 483 4.94 -11.71 -26.25
N VAL A 484 5.85 -11.16 -27.06
CA VAL A 484 6.53 -9.89 -26.76
C VAL A 484 5.65 -8.72 -27.19
N MET A 485 5.47 -7.70 -26.32
CA MET A 485 4.73 -6.47 -26.61
C MET A 485 5.59 -5.23 -26.26
N PRO A 486 6.32 -4.65 -27.23
CA PRO A 486 6.84 -3.29 -27.07
C PRO A 486 5.69 -2.28 -27.03
N TYR A 487 5.85 -1.23 -26.22
CA TYR A 487 4.88 -0.16 -26.09
C TYR A 487 5.53 1.19 -25.81
N ALA A 488 4.75 2.23 -26.03
CA ALA A 488 5.04 3.59 -25.58
C ALA A 488 3.76 4.26 -25.07
N SER A 489 3.87 5.09 -24.04
CA SER A 489 2.74 5.84 -23.52
C SER A 489 3.12 7.22 -23.00
N TYR A 490 2.11 8.09 -22.94
CA TYR A 490 2.16 9.40 -22.31
C TYR A 490 0.96 9.52 -21.38
N SER A 491 1.17 9.99 -20.15
CA SER A 491 0.10 10.17 -19.16
C SER A 491 0.30 11.43 -18.32
N THR A 492 -0.81 11.95 -17.79
CA THR A 492 -0.83 13.14 -16.95
C THR A 492 -1.61 12.89 -15.67
N SER A 493 -1.26 13.64 -14.60
CA SER A 493 -2.01 13.70 -13.35
C SER A 493 -2.09 15.11 -12.83
N PHE A 494 -3.06 15.33 -11.94
CA PHE A 494 -3.14 16.52 -11.10
C PHE A 494 -3.58 16.10 -9.71
N ASP A 495 -3.18 16.86 -8.68
CA ASP A 495 -3.64 16.70 -7.30
C ASP A 495 -3.88 18.11 -6.72
N PRO A 496 -5.13 18.46 -6.34
CA PRO A 496 -5.42 19.74 -5.73
C PRO A 496 -4.63 19.88 -4.43
N THR A 497 -4.06 21.05 -4.23
CA THR A 497 -3.28 21.38 -3.04
C THR A 497 -3.98 22.49 -2.28
N ILE A 498 -4.23 22.27 -1.00
CA ILE A 498 -4.88 23.24 -0.12
C ILE A 498 -3.82 24.13 0.51
N GLY A 499 -4.12 25.42 0.65
CA GLY A 499 -3.36 26.32 1.46
C GLY A 499 -2.70 27.46 0.68
N ILE A 500 -1.80 28.15 1.37
CA ILE A 500 -1.08 29.33 0.89
C ILE A 500 0.41 29.02 0.93
N ASP A 501 1.15 29.48 -0.04
CA ASP A 501 2.61 29.55 0.04
C ASP A 501 2.98 30.62 1.07
N ASP A 502 3.50 30.21 2.21
CA ASP A 502 3.81 31.09 3.34
C ASP A 502 4.95 32.09 3.06
N ILE A 503 5.66 31.90 1.94
CA ILE A 503 6.73 32.80 1.52
C ILE A 503 6.21 33.87 0.56
N THR A 504 5.32 33.51 -0.38
CA THR A 504 4.78 34.44 -1.39
C THR A 504 3.43 35.02 -0.99
N GLY A 505 2.67 34.34 -0.11
CA GLY A 505 1.32 34.71 0.26
C GLY A 505 0.26 34.39 -0.81
N GLU A 506 0.64 33.62 -1.85
CA GLU A 506 -0.26 33.21 -2.93
C GLU A 506 -0.88 31.84 -2.63
N THR A 507 -2.08 31.59 -3.14
CA THR A 507 -2.74 30.27 -3.06
C THR A 507 -1.88 29.23 -3.78
N LEU A 508 -1.77 28.03 -3.22
CA LEU A 508 -1.05 26.94 -3.83
C LEU A 508 -1.76 26.45 -5.09
N ASP A 509 -1.03 26.30 -6.18
CA ASP A 509 -1.52 25.69 -7.41
C ASP A 509 -1.61 24.15 -7.25
N PRO A 510 -2.51 23.48 -7.96
CA PRO A 510 -2.52 22.01 -8.00
C PRO A 510 -1.17 21.44 -8.45
N THR A 511 -0.75 20.37 -7.79
CA THR A 511 0.41 19.61 -8.24
C THR A 511 0.09 18.88 -9.54
N GLU A 512 0.94 19.04 -10.57
CA GLU A 512 0.78 18.37 -11.86
C GLU A 512 1.87 17.31 -12.09
N GLY A 513 1.50 16.20 -12.74
CA GLY A 513 2.41 15.16 -13.17
C GLY A 513 2.34 14.89 -14.67
N LYS A 514 3.49 14.65 -15.30
CA LYS A 514 3.60 14.29 -16.73
C LYS A 514 4.65 13.21 -16.89
N GLN A 515 4.34 12.15 -17.64
CA GLN A 515 5.26 11.04 -17.85
C GLN A 515 5.26 10.56 -19.30
N TRP A 516 6.45 10.32 -19.82
CA TRP A 516 6.69 9.44 -20.97
C TRP A 516 7.22 8.10 -20.48
N GLU A 517 6.71 7.01 -21.05
CA GLU A 517 7.17 5.66 -20.76
C GLU A 517 7.31 4.87 -22.07
N VAL A 518 8.41 4.16 -22.20
CA VAL A 518 8.65 3.19 -23.29
C VAL A 518 9.08 1.88 -22.66
N GLY A 519 8.42 0.80 -23.03
CA GLY A 519 8.71 -0.49 -22.42
C GLY A 519 8.45 -1.67 -23.32
N VAL A 520 8.72 -2.83 -22.76
CA VAL A 520 8.43 -4.13 -23.37
C VAL A 520 7.87 -5.05 -22.29
N LYS A 521 6.79 -5.74 -22.60
CA LYS A 521 6.26 -6.84 -21.81
C LYS A 521 6.41 -8.14 -22.58
N TYR A 522 6.65 -9.23 -21.87
CA TYR A 522 6.82 -10.54 -22.46
C TYR A 522 6.08 -11.58 -21.64
N GLN A 523 5.09 -12.18 -22.24
CA GLN A 523 4.35 -13.33 -21.71
C GLN A 523 4.49 -14.50 -22.68
N PRO A 524 5.40 -15.46 -22.41
CA PRO A 524 5.64 -16.60 -23.31
C PRO A 524 4.42 -17.51 -23.41
N ALA A 525 4.10 -17.98 -24.60
CA ALA A 525 3.04 -18.97 -24.76
C ALA A 525 3.43 -20.31 -24.11
N GLY A 526 2.53 -20.88 -23.30
CA GLY A 526 2.75 -22.17 -22.63
C GLY A 526 3.74 -22.13 -21.47
N PHE A 527 4.09 -20.94 -20.97
CA PHE A 527 4.90 -20.70 -19.80
C PHE A 527 4.20 -19.67 -18.90
N ASP A 528 3.99 -20.00 -17.63
CA ASP A 528 3.39 -19.09 -16.69
C ASP A 528 4.41 -18.09 -16.18
N GLY A 529 4.45 -16.93 -16.79
CA GLY A 529 5.41 -15.89 -16.45
C GLY A 529 5.13 -14.58 -17.17
N LEU A 530 5.45 -13.49 -16.49
CA LEU A 530 5.38 -12.12 -17.00
C LEU A 530 6.71 -11.41 -16.74
N PHE A 531 7.33 -10.94 -17.81
CA PHE A 531 8.57 -10.16 -17.78
C PHE A 531 8.29 -8.77 -18.32
N SER A 532 8.80 -7.75 -17.66
CA SER A 532 8.65 -6.37 -18.08
C SER A 532 9.97 -5.61 -17.97
N ALA A 533 10.19 -4.70 -18.91
CA ALA A 533 11.22 -3.69 -18.86
C ALA A 533 10.66 -2.36 -19.33
N ALA A 534 10.89 -1.28 -18.60
CA ALA A 534 10.41 0.05 -18.93
C ALA A 534 11.45 1.12 -18.62
N VAL A 535 11.55 2.12 -19.50
CA VAL A 535 12.23 3.38 -19.22
C VAL A 535 11.18 4.47 -19.12
N TYR A 536 11.35 5.36 -18.15
CA TYR A 536 10.40 6.44 -17.89
C TYR A 536 11.11 7.77 -17.68
N ASP A 537 10.36 8.84 -17.91
CA ASP A 537 10.71 10.23 -17.63
C ASP A 537 9.47 10.93 -17.06
N LEU A 538 9.46 11.07 -15.74
CA LEU A 538 8.38 11.61 -14.93
C LEU A 538 8.78 12.98 -14.40
N THR A 539 7.93 13.97 -14.61
CA THR A 539 8.09 15.32 -14.08
C THR A 539 6.89 15.65 -13.19
N GLN A 540 7.15 16.12 -11.98
CA GLN A 540 6.17 16.72 -11.08
C GLN A 540 6.41 18.22 -10.98
N GLN A 541 5.37 19.03 -11.16
CA GLN A 541 5.37 20.48 -11.02
C GLN A 541 4.54 20.88 -9.82
N ASN A 542 4.80 22.07 -9.28
CA ASN A 542 4.06 22.66 -8.16
C ASN A 542 4.12 21.81 -6.87
N LEU A 543 5.25 21.14 -6.62
CA LEU A 543 5.44 20.37 -5.40
C LEU A 543 5.40 21.29 -4.18
N VAL A 544 4.57 20.94 -3.19
CA VAL A 544 4.57 21.65 -1.90
C VAL A 544 5.54 20.97 -0.94
N ARG A 545 6.34 21.78 -0.29
CA ARG A 545 7.33 21.38 0.70
C ARG A 545 7.04 22.06 2.02
N ASN A 546 6.93 21.28 3.07
CA ASN A 546 6.88 21.79 4.43
C ASN A 546 8.30 22.18 4.88
N LEU A 547 8.47 23.44 5.26
CA LEU A 547 9.74 24.00 5.74
C LEU A 547 9.92 23.83 7.26
N GLY A 548 8.98 23.17 7.94
CA GLY A 548 8.90 23.11 9.38
C GLY A 548 8.03 24.23 9.98
N GLN A 549 7.62 24.06 11.23
CA GLN A 549 6.76 25.02 11.96
C GLN A 549 5.45 25.36 11.25
N GLY A 550 4.89 24.40 10.48
CA GLY A 550 3.65 24.62 9.73
C GLY A 550 3.77 25.47 8.47
N GLN A 551 4.98 25.90 8.06
CA GLN A 551 5.19 26.70 6.86
C GLN A 551 5.29 25.81 5.62
N ASN A 552 4.45 26.10 4.64
CA ASN A 552 4.44 25.46 3.33
C ASN A 552 5.02 26.38 2.26
N ARG A 553 5.75 25.82 1.33
CA ARG A 553 6.26 26.52 0.16
C ARG A 553 6.05 25.66 -1.08
N GLN A 554 5.54 26.28 -2.13
CA GLN A 554 5.49 25.62 -3.42
C GLN A 554 6.87 25.70 -4.10
N VAL A 555 7.51 24.55 -4.26
CA VAL A 555 8.81 24.41 -4.91
C VAL A 555 8.60 23.80 -6.28
N GLY A 556 8.75 24.56 -7.30
CA GLY A 556 8.71 24.31 -8.73
C GLY A 556 8.66 22.86 -9.22
N GLU A 557 9.74 22.37 -9.83
CA GLU A 557 9.74 21.12 -10.59
C GLU A 557 10.71 20.09 -10.00
N VAL A 558 10.24 18.83 -9.90
CA VAL A 558 11.08 17.65 -9.62
C VAL A 558 10.92 16.65 -10.77
N ARG A 559 12.03 16.13 -11.26
CA ARG A 559 12.07 15.10 -12.29
C ARG A 559 12.60 13.79 -11.73
N SER A 560 11.99 12.67 -12.12
CA SER A 560 12.45 11.33 -11.89
C SER A 560 12.53 10.59 -13.23
N LYS A 561 13.68 10.02 -13.55
CA LYS A 561 13.87 9.20 -14.76
C LYS A 561 14.58 7.91 -14.41
N GLY A 562 14.22 6.83 -15.09
CA GLY A 562 14.80 5.55 -14.73
C GLY A 562 14.51 4.40 -15.67
N LEU A 563 15.03 3.25 -15.25
CA LEU A 563 14.82 1.95 -15.86
C LEU A 563 14.25 1.01 -14.79
N GLU A 564 13.21 0.28 -15.13
CA GLU A 564 12.64 -0.79 -14.29
C GLU A 564 12.65 -2.10 -15.04
N LEU A 565 13.05 -3.18 -14.36
CA LEU A 565 12.99 -4.55 -14.83
C LEU A 565 12.22 -5.36 -13.79
N GLU A 566 11.27 -6.15 -14.22
CA GLU A 566 10.51 -7.04 -13.33
C GLU A 566 10.24 -8.37 -14.01
N ALA A 567 10.37 -9.44 -13.26
CA ALA A 567 10.07 -10.80 -13.68
C ALA A 567 9.31 -11.52 -12.58
N THR A 568 8.17 -12.09 -12.95
CA THR A 568 7.41 -13.01 -12.10
C THR A 568 7.09 -14.25 -12.91
N ALA A 569 7.44 -15.43 -12.42
CA ALA A 569 7.31 -16.65 -13.21
C ALA A 569 7.23 -17.91 -12.33
N ALA A 570 6.39 -18.84 -12.73
CA ALA A 570 6.52 -20.25 -12.37
C ALA A 570 7.56 -20.89 -13.31
N LEU A 571 8.84 -21.00 -12.86
CA LEU A 571 9.93 -21.54 -13.67
C LEU A 571 9.74 -23.02 -14.00
N SER A 572 9.05 -23.74 -13.14
CA SER A 572 8.58 -25.10 -13.30
C SER A 572 7.38 -25.33 -12.40
N ALA A 573 6.82 -26.55 -12.34
CA ALA A 573 5.75 -26.89 -11.41
C ALA A 573 6.15 -26.73 -9.94
N ASP A 574 7.45 -26.70 -9.63
CA ASP A 574 7.99 -26.71 -8.28
C ASP A 574 8.78 -25.44 -7.93
N TRP A 575 8.99 -24.50 -8.88
CA TRP A 575 9.82 -23.32 -8.67
C TRP A 575 9.10 -22.04 -9.07
N ASP A 576 8.98 -21.12 -8.14
CA ASP A 576 8.48 -19.76 -8.36
C ASP A 576 9.60 -18.72 -8.23
N LEU A 577 9.56 -17.71 -9.10
CA LEU A 577 10.50 -16.60 -9.16
C LEU A 577 9.77 -15.27 -9.08
N ARG A 578 10.29 -14.37 -8.25
CA ARG A 578 10.07 -12.93 -8.37
C ARG A 578 11.42 -12.22 -8.37
N ALA A 579 11.68 -11.40 -9.38
CA ALA A 579 12.90 -10.61 -9.48
C ALA A 579 12.56 -9.19 -9.92
N SER A 580 13.22 -8.21 -9.33
CA SER A 580 13.08 -6.81 -9.68
C SER A 580 14.40 -6.07 -9.66
N TYR A 581 14.52 -5.07 -10.53
CA TYR A 581 15.59 -4.10 -10.50
C TYR A 581 15.06 -2.75 -10.98
N ALA A 582 15.43 -1.68 -10.29
CA ALA A 582 15.16 -0.32 -10.71
C ALA A 582 16.42 0.54 -10.59
N PHE A 583 16.68 1.31 -11.62
CA PHE A 583 17.58 2.45 -11.61
C PHE A 583 16.72 3.71 -11.65
N ASN A 584 16.91 4.64 -10.70
CA ASN A 584 16.16 5.86 -10.57
C ASN A 584 17.10 7.04 -10.34
N GLU A 585 16.95 8.09 -11.12
CA GLU A 585 17.67 9.35 -10.96
C GLU A 585 16.65 10.48 -10.77
N THR A 586 16.68 11.10 -9.58
CA THR A 586 15.81 12.23 -9.23
C THR A 586 16.57 13.53 -9.27
N GLU A 587 15.93 14.62 -9.67
CA GLU A 587 16.54 15.95 -9.75
C GLU A 587 15.50 17.03 -9.40
N GLN A 588 15.81 17.88 -8.45
CA GLN A 588 15.09 19.12 -8.19
C GLN A 588 15.50 20.15 -9.24
N ARG A 589 14.52 20.69 -10.00
CA ARG A 589 14.79 21.56 -11.16
C ARG A 589 14.49 23.02 -10.94
N SER A 590 14.20 23.40 -9.71
CA SER A 590 13.93 24.80 -9.36
C SER A 590 14.17 25.03 -7.88
N GLY A 591 14.19 26.29 -7.48
CA GLY A 591 14.44 26.70 -6.10
C GLY A 591 15.92 26.68 -5.71
N PRO A 592 16.23 26.82 -4.42
CA PRO A 592 17.60 26.82 -3.90
C PRO A 592 18.35 25.50 -4.10
N GLU A 593 17.62 24.39 -4.15
CA GLU A 593 18.15 23.03 -4.30
C GLU A 593 18.17 22.54 -5.76
N ASN A 594 18.12 23.45 -6.73
CA ASN A 594 18.20 23.12 -8.15
C ASN A 594 19.48 22.33 -8.49
N GLY A 595 19.30 21.16 -9.13
CA GLY A 595 20.37 20.23 -9.46
C GLY A 595 20.67 19.20 -8.37
N PHE A 596 19.99 19.26 -7.21
CA PHE A 596 20.14 18.26 -6.15
C PHE A 596 19.16 17.10 -6.33
N GLU A 597 19.54 15.94 -5.81
CA GLU A 597 18.69 14.74 -5.80
C GLU A 597 17.60 14.85 -4.71
N MET A 598 16.49 14.16 -4.91
CA MET A 598 15.50 14.00 -3.85
C MET A 598 16.07 13.14 -2.71
N PRO A 599 15.83 13.50 -1.45
CA PRO A 599 16.24 12.65 -0.33
C PRO A 599 15.45 11.34 -0.30
N ASN A 600 16.03 10.33 0.32
CA ASN A 600 15.45 9.00 0.53
C ASN A 600 15.00 8.30 -0.77
N ALA A 601 15.52 8.71 -1.92
CA ALA A 601 15.26 8.14 -3.25
C ALA A 601 16.49 7.36 -3.73
N PRO A 602 16.60 6.04 -3.45
CA PRO A 602 17.78 5.26 -3.85
C PRO A 602 17.91 5.18 -5.36
N ARG A 603 19.16 5.33 -5.86
CA ARG A 603 19.45 5.19 -7.29
C ARG A 603 19.29 3.77 -7.79
N HIS A 604 19.54 2.79 -6.94
CA HIS A 604 19.44 1.37 -7.25
C HIS A 604 18.57 0.67 -6.24
N LEU A 605 17.55 -0.02 -6.72
CA LEU A 605 16.76 -0.97 -5.96
C LEU A 605 16.81 -2.31 -6.69
N GLY A 606 17.08 -3.38 -5.98
CA GLY A 606 17.11 -4.72 -6.59
C GLY A 606 16.60 -5.77 -5.62
N SER A 607 15.85 -6.73 -6.12
CA SER A 607 15.38 -7.84 -5.32
C SER A 607 15.27 -9.13 -6.14
N LEU A 608 15.44 -10.25 -5.44
CA LEU A 608 15.26 -11.58 -5.99
C LEU A 608 14.65 -12.44 -4.89
N TRP A 609 13.55 -13.13 -5.20
CA TRP A 609 12.95 -14.17 -4.39
C TRP A 609 12.80 -15.44 -5.21
N LEU A 610 13.21 -16.57 -4.66
CA LEU A 610 13.01 -17.89 -5.21
C LEU A 610 12.31 -18.76 -4.18
N ASP A 611 11.32 -19.50 -4.62
CA ASP A 611 10.58 -20.46 -3.81
C ASP A 611 10.58 -21.84 -4.47
N HIS A 612 10.66 -22.91 -3.67
CA HIS A 612 10.67 -24.29 -4.15
C HIS A 612 9.74 -25.19 -3.34
N ASP A 613 8.83 -25.86 -4.04
CA ASP A 613 8.01 -26.94 -3.49
C ASP A 613 8.73 -28.29 -3.65
N PHE A 614 9.06 -28.93 -2.53
CA PHE A 614 9.74 -30.22 -2.52
C PHE A 614 8.80 -31.42 -2.79
N GLY A 615 7.51 -31.22 -3.04
CA GLY A 615 6.52 -32.24 -3.36
C GLY A 615 6.12 -33.16 -2.19
N ASN A 616 6.64 -32.91 -0.99
CA ASN A 616 6.39 -33.69 0.22
C ASN A 616 5.66 -32.91 1.32
N GLY A 617 5.04 -31.79 0.94
CA GLY A 617 4.40 -30.82 1.81
C GLY A 617 5.36 -29.75 2.36
N LEU A 618 6.66 -29.83 2.07
CA LEU A 618 7.63 -28.79 2.39
C LEU A 618 7.78 -27.85 1.19
N ARG A 619 7.60 -26.56 1.43
CA ARG A 619 7.93 -25.45 0.54
C ARG A 619 8.95 -24.56 1.25
N ALA A 620 9.97 -24.08 0.55
CA ALA A 620 10.96 -23.19 1.13
C ALA A 620 11.44 -22.18 0.11
N GLY A 621 11.54 -20.94 0.56
CA GLY A 621 11.95 -19.81 -0.25
C GLY A 621 13.04 -18.97 0.42
N GLY A 622 13.64 -18.13 -0.39
CA GLY A 622 14.61 -17.16 0.10
C GLY A 622 14.75 -16.00 -0.85
N GLY A 623 15.05 -14.85 -0.28
CA GLY A 623 15.18 -13.61 -1.02
C GLY A 623 16.38 -12.79 -0.61
N ILE A 624 16.77 -11.91 -1.53
CA ILE A 624 17.78 -10.88 -1.33
C ILE A 624 17.20 -9.55 -1.80
N ARG A 625 17.38 -8.51 -1.00
CA ARG A 625 16.95 -7.13 -1.30
C ARG A 625 18.14 -6.19 -1.17
N HIS A 626 18.35 -5.36 -2.18
CA HIS A 626 19.38 -4.33 -2.18
C HIS A 626 18.75 -2.95 -2.29
N ILE A 627 19.05 -2.07 -1.34
CA ILE A 627 18.70 -0.66 -1.34
C ILE A 627 20.00 0.10 -1.52
N GLY A 628 20.13 0.83 -2.63
CA GLY A 628 21.33 1.59 -2.96
C GLY A 628 21.52 2.83 -2.08
N GLU A 629 22.68 3.45 -2.24
CA GLU A 629 23.00 4.75 -1.63
C GLU A 629 21.96 5.81 -2.05
N ARG A 630 21.66 6.73 -1.12
CA ARG A 630 20.68 7.80 -1.32
C ARG A 630 21.00 9.02 -0.47
N LYS A 631 20.52 10.18 -0.86
CA LYS A 631 20.69 11.41 -0.10
C LYS A 631 19.83 11.41 1.17
N GLY A 632 20.36 11.93 2.27
CA GLY A 632 19.66 11.99 3.55
C GLY A 632 18.82 13.25 3.75
N ASP A 633 19.11 14.34 2.99
CA ASP A 633 18.38 15.59 3.06
C ASP A 633 18.25 16.27 1.69
N PHE A 634 17.37 17.28 1.59
CA PHE A 634 17.12 18.02 0.35
C PHE A 634 18.32 18.83 -0.13
N ALA A 635 19.22 19.23 0.77
CA ALA A 635 20.42 19.99 0.44
C ALA A 635 21.61 19.06 0.07
N ASN A 636 21.40 17.75 0.08
CA ASN A 636 22.38 16.72 -0.21
C ASN A 636 23.66 16.83 0.62
N THR A 637 23.52 17.19 1.91
CA THR A 637 24.65 17.42 2.80
C THR A 637 25.29 16.14 3.32
N PHE A 638 24.57 15.02 3.28
CA PHE A 638 25.05 13.69 3.67
C PHE A 638 24.34 12.59 2.89
N ASP A 639 24.96 11.43 2.87
CA ASP A 639 24.47 10.22 2.21
C ASP A 639 24.07 9.16 3.23
N LEU A 640 23.08 8.34 2.87
CA LEU A 640 22.71 7.12 3.55
C LEU A 640 23.30 5.94 2.77
N ASP A 641 24.05 5.10 3.47
CA ASP A 641 24.74 3.95 2.90
C ASP A 641 23.77 2.93 2.26
N SER A 642 24.27 2.21 1.27
CA SER A 642 23.55 1.07 0.70
C SER A 642 23.48 -0.08 1.69
N VAL A 643 22.41 -0.89 1.58
CA VAL A 643 22.24 -2.11 2.39
C VAL A 643 21.76 -3.27 1.53
N THR A 644 22.18 -4.47 1.89
CA THR A 644 21.67 -5.72 1.29
C THR A 644 21.13 -6.61 2.39
N LEU A 645 19.86 -6.97 2.28
CA LEU A 645 19.13 -7.79 3.23
C LEU A 645 18.87 -9.17 2.65
N VAL A 646 18.86 -10.19 3.49
CA VAL A 646 18.57 -11.58 3.13
C VAL A 646 17.39 -12.06 3.94
N ASP A 647 16.40 -12.65 3.28
CA ASP A 647 15.18 -13.17 3.89
C ASP A 647 15.03 -14.65 3.56
N LEU A 648 14.44 -15.45 4.47
CA LEU A 648 14.17 -16.87 4.27
C LEU A 648 12.76 -17.20 4.74
N ALA A 649 12.15 -18.19 4.10
CA ALA A 649 10.86 -18.74 4.51
C ALA A 649 10.81 -20.26 4.35
N ALA A 650 10.03 -20.92 5.17
CA ALA A 650 9.71 -22.34 5.00
C ALA A 650 8.30 -22.61 5.50
N THR A 651 7.52 -23.35 4.71
CA THR A 651 6.15 -23.78 5.03
C THR A 651 6.07 -25.28 4.91
N TYR A 652 5.48 -25.95 5.89
CA TYR A 652 5.25 -27.38 5.88
C TYR A 652 3.77 -27.70 6.07
N THR A 653 3.16 -28.26 5.03
CA THR A 653 1.75 -28.67 5.03
C THR A 653 1.61 -30.17 5.17
N ARG A 654 0.85 -30.62 6.15
CA ARG A 654 0.53 -32.04 6.34
C ARG A 654 -0.94 -32.25 6.65
N GLY A 655 -1.67 -32.78 5.69
CA GLY A 655 -3.13 -32.89 5.78
C GLY A 655 -3.75 -31.50 5.87
N ASN A 656 -4.44 -31.23 6.96
CA ASN A 656 -5.12 -29.97 7.22
C ASN A 656 -4.30 -28.97 8.04
N VAL A 657 -3.07 -29.33 8.41
CA VAL A 657 -2.19 -28.47 9.22
C VAL A 657 -1.09 -27.91 8.35
N GLU A 658 -0.92 -26.60 8.44
CA GLU A 658 0.19 -25.86 7.86
C GLU A 658 1.00 -25.18 8.96
N ALA A 659 2.32 -25.26 8.87
CA ALA A 659 3.23 -24.56 9.76
C ALA A 659 4.25 -23.79 8.92
N SER A 660 4.38 -22.49 9.16
CA SER A 660 5.32 -21.63 8.46
C SER A 660 6.29 -20.95 9.41
N VAL A 661 7.49 -20.65 8.90
CA VAL A 661 8.52 -19.86 9.56
C VAL A 661 9.07 -18.88 8.53
N ASN A 662 9.03 -17.60 8.87
CA ASN A 662 9.61 -16.50 8.09
C ASN A 662 10.75 -15.87 8.89
N LEU A 663 11.86 -15.58 8.24
CA LEU A 663 13.04 -14.95 8.80
C LEU A 663 13.42 -13.77 7.91
N ASN A 664 13.27 -12.56 8.42
CA ASN A 664 13.62 -11.32 7.73
C ASN A 664 14.95 -10.78 8.25
N ASN A 665 15.75 -10.15 7.37
CA ASN A 665 17.06 -9.60 7.67
C ASN A 665 17.95 -10.62 8.43
N LEU A 666 18.20 -11.78 7.81
CA LEU A 666 18.95 -12.91 8.39
C LEU A 666 20.28 -12.50 9.03
N THR A 667 20.99 -11.58 8.41
CA THR A 667 22.33 -11.10 8.84
C THR A 667 22.28 -10.06 9.96
N ASP A 668 21.10 -9.60 10.34
CA ASP A 668 20.87 -8.52 11.33
C ASP A 668 21.60 -7.21 10.93
N GLU A 669 21.52 -6.87 9.64
CA GLU A 669 22.09 -5.61 9.13
C GLU A 669 21.45 -4.39 9.83
N VAL A 670 22.30 -3.48 10.30
CA VAL A 670 21.87 -2.23 10.91
C VAL A 670 22.05 -1.12 9.88
N TYR A 671 20.95 -0.50 9.49
CA TYR A 671 20.96 0.53 8.45
C TYR A 671 19.95 1.64 8.74
N LEU A 672 20.21 2.82 8.20
CA LEU A 672 19.25 3.92 8.24
C LEU A 672 18.27 3.77 7.07
N ALA A 673 16.99 3.65 7.36
CA ALA A 673 15.94 3.58 6.35
C ALA A 673 15.73 4.96 5.71
N ASN A 674 15.61 6.00 6.53
CA ASN A 674 15.55 7.38 6.05
C ASN A 674 16.07 8.37 7.10
N CYS A 675 16.29 9.63 6.65
CA CYS A 675 16.47 10.78 7.52
C CYS A 675 15.58 11.94 7.04
N GLY A 676 15.17 12.79 7.96
CA GLY A 676 14.32 13.96 7.71
C GLY A 676 14.40 14.98 8.83
N SER A 677 13.44 15.91 8.87
CA SER A 677 13.37 16.98 9.86
C SER A 677 13.26 16.49 11.31
N PHE A 678 12.77 15.26 11.50
CA PHE A 678 12.58 14.63 12.81
C PHE A 678 13.68 13.59 13.13
N GLY A 679 14.86 13.70 12.51
CA GLY A 679 15.98 12.78 12.68
C GLY A 679 16.02 11.64 11.68
N CYS A 680 16.80 10.62 12.00
CA CYS A 680 17.00 9.41 11.19
C CYS A 680 16.28 8.23 11.82
N TYR A 681 15.74 7.35 10.98
CA TYR A 681 15.02 6.15 11.37
C TYR A 681 15.77 4.91 10.90
N TYR A 682 15.93 3.95 11.79
CA TYR A 682 16.56 2.68 11.46
C TYR A 682 15.57 1.73 10.77
N GLY A 683 16.10 0.91 9.86
CA GLY A 683 15.36 -0.18 9.29
C GLY A 683 15.10 -1.33 10.26
N GLU A 684 14.23 -2.25 9.89
CA GLU A 684 13.93 -3.43 10.69
C GLU A 684 15.17 -4.32 10.85
N GLY A 685 15.43 -4.75 12.08
CA GLY A 685 16.43 -5.75 12.42
C GLY A 685 15.98 -7.15 12.05
N ARG A 686 16.78 -8.15 12.45
CA ARG A 686 16.41 -9.54 12.23
C ARG A 686 15.15 -9.91 13.02
N SER A 687 14.15 -10.45 12.33
CA SER A 687 12.94 -11.01 12.93
C SER A 687 12.72 -12.44 12.48
N VAL A 688 12.15 -13.26 13.37
CA VAL A 688 11.71 -14.62 13.08
C VAL A 688 10.27 -14.74 13.51
N ALA A 689 9.37 -15.08 12.60
CA ALA A 689 7.96 -15.32 12.86
C ALA A 689 7.60 -16.76 12.54
N ALA A 690 6.81 -17.41 13.39
CA ALA A 690 6.28 -18.74 13.17
C ALA A 690 4.75 -18.72 13.28
N LYS A 691 4.06 -19.39 12.34
CA LYS A 691 2.60 -19.51 12.30
C LYS A 691 2.20 -20.98 12.16
N VAL A 692 1.08 -21.34 12.73
CA VAL A 692 0.43 -22.65 12.54
C VAL A 692 -1.03 -22.39 12.22
N ALA A 693 -1.49 -22.94 11.08
CA ALA A 693 -2.86 -22.86 10.62
C ALA A 693 -3.48 -24.26 10.50
N TYR A 694 -4.78 -24.34 10.66
CA TYR A 694 -5.59 -25.51 10.39
C TYR A 694 -6.69 -25.15 9.41
N THR A 695 -6.73 -25.86 8.26
CA THR A 695 -7.70 -25.63 7.18
C THR A 695 -8.58 -26.86 6.98
N TRP A 696 -9.91 -26.70 6.79
CA TRP A 696 -10.85 -27.82 6.54
C TRP A 696 -12.02 -27.47 5.64
#